data_49986fbb134658fa4bc4e76e5c8ed1ce
#
_entry.id   49986fbb134658fa4bc4e76e5c8ed1ce
#
_cell.length_a   1.000
_cell.length_b   1.000
_cell.length_c   1.000
_cell.angle_alpha   90.00
_cell.angle_beta   90.00
_cell.angle_gamma   90.00
#
_symmetry.space_group_name_H-M   'P 1'
#
loop_
_entity.id
_entity.type
_entity.pdbx_description
1 polymer ?
#
loop_
_entity_poly.entity_id
_entity_poly.type
_entity_poly.pdbx_seq_one_letter_code
_entity_poly.pdbx_strand_id
1 'polypeptide(L)'
;MSAKESKTKESKVKETPLMKQYNEIKAKYPDACLLFRVGDFYETFGEDAIRASKILGIVLTKRGAGSDSETALAGFPHHSLNTYLPKLVKAGLRVAICDQLEDPKMTKTIVKRGVTELVTPGVAMNDEVLQAKANNFLASVYFSKRQLGVAFLDVSTGEFLTAQGNEEYIDKLLQNFSPSEILIQKNTKAQFKTAFGEDYNVFYLEDWVYKEDYAVETLQNHFQTNSLKGFGVEELQDGIIASGAILYYLSETQHNKIQHITNIQRIAEDAYVWMDRFTIRNLELYHSHSHNAVTLLDVIDKTLSPMGSRLLKRWLALPLKDINNIRGRHEVVTYLKDNQEILQKIQYQIKQISDLERLISKVATGKISPREVIYLKESLDAIIPIKTIALESKQEAVRVIGDNLHACDLLREKIKTTLNQDAPVSIAKGNAIAAGIHAELDELRSIAFSGKEYLEGIEARESERTGISSLKISFNNVFGYYIEVRNTHKDKVPAEWIRKQTLVNAERYITEELKEYETKILGAEEKIHQIESHLFEQLVVWIGTYIKQVQLNANLIAQLDCLTSFAQLAIENDYVCPIIDESYELEITNGRHPVIEKQLPVGVPYVANDVFLDRETQQIIMITGPNMSGKSAILRQTALIVLLAQMGSFVPAEKVRMGVVDKIFTRVGASDNISMGESTFMVEMNETASILNNISDRSLVLLDEIGRGTSTYDGISIAWAIAEFLHENPARAKTLFATHYHELNEMSELLPRIQNYNVSVKELKDTVLFIRKLVKGGSAHSFGIHVAKMAGMPQMVIQKAQKLLKKLEKNHSSDALNTIKSTKDEMQLNIFNMDDPLLEEIREDILNLDINTLTPVEALMKLNELKRMLLKK
;
A
#
# COMPACT_ATOMS: atom_id res chain seq x y z
N MET A 1 -13.99 49.46 55.16
CA MET A 1 -12.62 49.09 54.78
C MET A 1 -12.69 48.51 53.36
N SER A 2 -12.19 49.28 52.39
CA SER A 2 -12.30 49.03 50.93
C SER A 2 -11.20 48.04 50.47
N ALA A 3 -11.58 46.96 49.83
CA ALA A 3 -10.68 46.05 49.14
C ALA A 3 -10.29 46.69 47.80
N LYS A 4 -9.01 47.00 47.62
CA LYS A 4 -8.39 47.38 46.37
C LYS A 4 -8.28 46.18 45.44
N GLU A 5 -9.05 46.16 44.36
CA GLU A 5 -8.82 45.29 43.22
C GLU A 5 -7.51 45.69 42.53
N SER A 6 -6.52 44.82 42.55
CA SER A 6 -5.31 44.94 41.78
C SER A 6 -5.57 44.46 40.36
N LYS A 7 -5.83 45.39 39.43
CA LYS A 7 -5.79 45.12 37.98
C LYS A 7 -4.34 44.82 37.59
N THR A 8 -4.03 43.55 37.39
CA THR A 8 -2.83 43.11 36.68
C THR A 8 -2.92 43.65 35.26
N LYS A 9 -2.08 44.61 34.92
CA LYS A 9 -1.84 45.03 33.54
C LYS A 9 -1.11 43.88 32.84
N GLU A 10 -1.80 43.15 31.98
CA GLU A 10 -1.16 42.34 30.96
C GLU A 10 -0.32 43.29 30.07
N SER A 11 1.00 43.20 30.17
CA SER A 11 1.93 43.84 29.26
C SER A 11 1.75 43.21 27.87
N LYS A 12 1.09 43.87 26.94
CA LYS A 12 1.08 43.49 25.52
C LYS A 12 2.53 43.51 25.04
N VAL A 13 3.14 42.32 24.94
CA VAL A 13 4.41 42.11 24.25
C VAL A 13 4.26 42.67 22.84
N LYS A 14 5.11 43.66 22.44
CA LYS A 14 5.10 44.24 21.09
C LYS A 14 5.55 43.16 20.12
N GLU A 15 4.61 42.50 19.49
CA GLU A 15 4.84 41.52 18.43
C GLU A 15 5.51 42.19 17.22
N THR A 16 6.58 41.59 16.69
CA THR A 16 7.22 42.12 15.47
C THR A 16 6.28 41.92 14.28
N PRO A 17 6.29 42.86 13.27
CA PRO A 17 5.40 42.69 12.11
C PRO A 17 5.50 41.39 11.38
N LEU A 18 6.69 40.74 11.36
CA LEU A 18 6.90 39.41 10.78
C LEU A 18 6.20 38.32 11.60
N MET A 19 6.29 38.34 12.93
CA MET A 19 5.60 37.39 13.79
C MET A 19 4.08 37.56 13.75
N LYS A 20 3.60 38.81 13.61
CA LYS A 20 2.18 39.07 13.40
C LYS A 20 1.66 38.38 12.12
N GLN A 21 2.40 38.52 11.00
CA GLN A 21 2.06 37.85 9.73
C GLN A 21 2.11 36.32 9.87
N TYR A 22 3.13 35.78 10.58
CA TYR A 22 3.23 34.34 10.87
C TYR A 22 2.02 33.85 11.66
N ASN A 23 1.64 34.52 12.75
CA ASN A 23 0.54 34.13 13.62
C ASN A 23 -0.82 34.24 12.92
N GLU A 24 -1.02 35.27 12.08
CA GLU A 24 -2.24 35.41 11.26
C GLU A 24 -2.39 34.24 10.25
N ILE A 25 -1.27 33.78 9.65
CA ILE A 25 -1.28 32.65 8.73
C ILE A 25 -1.43 31.32 9.51
N LYS A 26 -0.71 31.15 10.62
CA LYS A 26 -0.80 29.94 11.47
C LYS A 26 -2.20 29.75 12.03
N ALA A 27 -2.91 30.82 12.37
CA ALA A 27 -4.31 30.73 12.85
C ALA A 27 -5.28 30.17 11.80
N LYS A 28 -4.96 30.31 10.50
CA LYS A 28 -5.75 29.70 9.41
C LYS A 28 -5.43 28.21 9.20
N TYR A 29 -4.23 27.78 9.56
CA TYR A 29 -3.75 26.39 9.42
C TYR A 29 -3.22 25.87 10.75
N PRO A 30 -4.07 25.76 11.80
CA PRO A 30 -3.62 25.41 13.16
C PRO A 30 -2.99 24.03 13.23
N ASP A 31 -3.47 23.07 12.44
CA ASP A 31 -3.04 21.67 12.45
C ASP A 31 -1.82 21.39 11.55
N ALA A 32 -1.39 22.38 10.74
CA ALA A 32 -0.27 22.21 9.81
C ALA A 32 1.03 22.77 10.38
N CYS A 33 2.14 22.09 10.19
CA CYS A 33 3.48 22.65 10.40
C CYS A 33 3.74 23.74 9.36
N LEU A 34 3.86 25.01 9.80
CA LEU A 34 4.03 26.14 8.90
C LEU A 34 5.51 26.37 8.58
N LEU A 35 5.91 26.12 7.33
CA LEU A 35 7.20 26.49 6.78
C LEU A 35 7.12 27.90 6.19
N PHE A 36 7.64 28.88 6.93
CA PHE A 36 7.48 30.28 6.63
C PHE A 36 8.75 30.86 5.99
N ARG A 37 8.67 31.37 4.76
CA ARG A 37 9.83 31.88 4.03
C ARG A 37 10.34 33.18 4.64
N VAL A 38 11.58 33.17 5.13
CA VAL A 38 12.28 34.33 5.65
C VAL A 38 13.63 34.48 4.94
N GLY A 39 13.71 35.35 3.97
CA GLY A 39 14.88 35.49 3.11
C GLY A 39 15.19 34.18 2.37
N ASP A 40 16.37 33.59 2.58
CA ASP A 40 16.83 32.36 1.97
C ASP A 40 16.48 31.09 2.76
N PHE A 41 15.69 31.21 3.84
CA PHE A 41 15.33 30.10 4.71
C PHE A 41 13.81 29.89 4.75
N TYR A 42 13.41 28.62 4.96
CA TYR A 42 12.13 28.29 5.56
C TYR A 42 12.33 28.16 7.06
N GLU A 43 11.65 28.98 7.83
CA GLU A 43 11.66 28.98 9.29
C GLU A 43 10.32 28.50 9.83
N THR A 44 10.35 27.81 10.95
CA THR A 44 9.16 27.40 11.70
C THR A 44 9.35 27.76 13.17
N PHE A 45 8.26 28.11 13.88
CA PHE A 45 8.31 28.68 15.21
C PHE A 45 7.47 27.87 16.21
N GLY A 46 7.77 28.05 17.51
CA GLY A 46 7.01 27.44 18.61
C GLY A 46 6.99 25.93 18.60
N GLU A 47 5.83 25.32 18.77
CA GLU A 47 5.67 23.88 18.77
C GLU A 47 6.02 23.22 17.44
N ASP A 48 5.74 23.88 16.31
CA ASP A 48 6.12 23.40 14.99
C ASP A 48 7.64 23.27 14.88
N ALA A 49 8.40 24.21 15.42
CA ALA A 49 9.87 24.16 15.43
C ALA A 49 10.40 22.97 16.25
N ILE A 50 9.80 22.69 17.40
CA ILE A 50 10.18 21.56 18.24
C ILE A 50 9.91 20.23 17.52
N ARG A 51 8.73 20.08 16.91
CA ARG A 51 8.37 18.88 16.15
C ARG A 51 9.26 18.71 14.92
N ALA A 52 9.41 19.78 14.12
CA ALA A 52 10.22 19.76 12.90
C ALA A 52 11.69 19.45 13.19
N SER A 53 12.30 20.08 14.20
CA SER A 53 13.69 19.84 14.58
C SER A 53 13.95 18.37 14.95
N LYS A 54 13.03 17.75 15.69
CA LYS A 54 13.11 16.34 16.09
C LYS A 54 13.04 15.38 14.89
N ILE A 55 12.10 15.63 13.95
CA ILE A 55 11.91 14.78 12.77
C ILE A 55 13.03 14.96 11.76
N LEU A 56 13.47 16.21 11.53
CA LEU A 56 14.45 16.54 10.51
C LEU A 56 15.89 16.34 10.98
N GLY A 57 16.14 16.25 12.30
CA GLY A 57 17.47 16.21 12.88
C GLY A 57 18.23 17.53 12.72
N ILE A 58 17.54 18.67 12.66
CA ILE A 58 18.13 20.02 12.55
C ILE A 58 18.18 20.70 13.90
N VAL A 59 19.06 21.72 14.02
CA VAL A 59 19.26 22.45 15.28
C VAL A 59 18.04 23.24 15.66
N LEU A 60 17.56 23.05 16.90
CA LEU A 60 16.55 23.91 17.52
C LEU A 60 17.25 25.12 18.16
N THR A 61 16.87 26.30 17.69
CA THR A 61 17.40 27.59 18.20
C THR A 61 16.27 28.40 18.81
N LYS A 62 16.59 29.64 19.26
CA LYS A 62 15.60 30.53 19.83
C LYS A 62 15.68 31.89 19.13
N ARG A 63 14.55 32.43 18.74
CA ARG A 63 14.44 33.81 18.25
C ARG A 63 14.16 34.73 19.43
N GLY A 64 14.86 35.88 19.49
CA GLY A 64 14.70 36.84 20.57
C GLY A 64 15.27 36.35 21.91
N ALA A 65 16.38 35.60 21.88
CA ALA A 65 17.03 35.11 23.08
C ALA A 65 17.29 36.24 24.12
N GLY A 66 16.76 36.04 25.33
CA GLY A 66 16.87 37.03 26.44
C GLY A 66 15.82 38.13 26.42
N SER A 67 14.78 38.08 25.58
CA SER A 67 13.63 38.97 25.60
C SER A 67 12.34 38.26 26.04
N ASP A 68 11.36 39.01 26.54
CA ASP A 68 10.02 38.47 26.92
C ASP A 68 9.26 37.80 25.75
N SER A 69 9.78 37.90 24.53
CA SER A 69 9.23 37.33 23.31
C SER A 69 10.05 36.14 22.76
N GLU A 70 10.81 35.46 23.61
CA GLU A 70 11.62 34.28 23.19
C GLU A 70 10.76 33.15 22.67
N THR A 71 11.01 32.74 21.42
CA THR A 71 10.24 31.67 20.75
C THR A 71 11.20 30.63 20.15
N ALA A 72 10.88 29.33 20.27
CA ALA A 72 11.62 28.26 19.60
C ALA A 72 11.63 28.49 18.09
N LEU A 73 12.76 28.23 17.44
CA LEU A 73 12.99 28.41 16.01
C LEU A 73 13.76 27.22 15.46
N ALA A 74 13.29 26.68 14.36
CA ALA A 74 14.04 25.75 13.52
C ALA A 74 13.89 26.16 12.05
N GLY A 75 14.91 25.92 11.24
CA GLY A 75 14.82 26.29 9.83
C GLY A 75 15.92 25.64 9.00
N PHE A 76 15.72 25.68 7.70
CA PHE A 76 16.64 25.16 6.69
C PHE A 76 16.63 26.04 5.43
N PRO A 77 17.69 26.03 4.60
CA PRO A 77 17.74 26.81 3.37
C PRO A 77 16.60 26.43 2.42
N HIS A 78 15.96 27.43 1.79
CA HIS A 78 14.78 27.22 0.96
C HIS A 78 15.01 26.26 -0.23
N HIS A 79 16.20 26.28 -0.81
CA HIS A 79 16.57 25.38 -1.90
C HIS A 79 16.65 23.91 -1.48
N SER A 80 16.66 23.64 -0.17
CA SER A 80 16.66 22.28 0.40
C SER A 80 15.24 21.78 0.76
N LEU A 81 14.18 22.49 0.33
CA LEU A 81 12.79 22.10 0.60
C LEU A 81 12.52 20.66 0.18
N ASN A 82 12.95 20.26 -1.01
CA ASN A 82 12.75 18.92 -1.54
C ASN A 82 13.42 17.80 -0.70
N THR A 83 14.44 18.14 0.09
CA THR A 83 15.11 17.18 1.00
C THR A 83 14.41 17.05 2.35
N TYR A 84 13.83 18.14 2.87
CA TYR A 84 13.26 18.19 4.22
C TYR A 84 11.75 17.98 4.25
N LEU A 85 11.00 18.49 3.29
CA LEU A 85 9.54 18.32 3.18
C LEU A 85 9.12 16.84 3.19
N PRO A 86 9.76 15.94 2.41
CA PRO A 86 9.40 14.53 2.42
C PRO A 86 9.49 13.87 3.80
N LYS A 87 10.45 14.26 4.63
CA LYS A 87 10.63 13.70 5.98
C LYS A 87 9.48 14.08 6.91
N LEU A 88 9.02 15.34 6.82
CA LEU A 88 7.88 15.83 7.62
C LEU A 88 6.58 15.12 7.21
N VAL A 89 6.33 15.03 5.90
CA VAL A 89 5.12 14.40 5.35
C VAL A 89 5.09 12.89 5.64
N LYS A 90 6.22 12.17 5.47
CA LYS A 90 6.35 10.74 5.84
C LYS A 90 6.16 10.49 7.34
N ALA A 91 6.43 11.48 8.19
CA ALA A 91 6.12 11.41 9.62
C ALA A 91 4.64 11.71 9.95
N GLY A 92 3.77 11.81 8.94
CA GLY A 92 2.34 12.06 9.09
C GLY A 92 1.95 13.52 9.31
N LEU A 93 2.88 14.48 9.15
CA LEU A 93 2.57 15.88 9.33
C LEU A 93 1.95 16.52 8.07
N ARG A 94 0.97 17.37 8.29
CA ARG A 94 0.49 18.32 7.29
C ARG A 94 1.43 19.53 7.29
N VAL A 95 1.89 19.97 6.15
CA VAL A 95 2.92 21.02 6.02
C VAL A 95 2.40 22.13 5.12
N ALA A 96 2.24 23.33 5.68
CA ALA A 96 1.87 24.52 4.94
C ALA A 96 3.13 25.25 4.46
N ILE A 97 3.33 25.32 3.15
CA ILE A 97 4.43 26.05 2.52
C ILE A 97 3.99 27.49 2.30
N CYS A 98 4.65 28.42 2.98
CA CYS A 98 4.34 29.84 2.92
C CYS A 98 5.48 30.61 2.26
N ASP A 99 5.24 31.07 1.03
CA ASP A 99 6.21 31.81 0.24
C ASP A 99 5.94 33.31 0.17
N GLN A 100 6.93 34.06 -0.32
CA GLN A 100 6.84 35.47 -0.61
C GLN A 100 6.02 35.68 -1.89
N LEU A 101 4.94 36.46 -1.81
CA LEU A 101 4.05 36.75 -2.94
C LEU A 101 4.47 38.00 -3.73
N GLU A 102 5.48 38.72 -3.25
CA GLU A 102 6.00 39.96 -3.82
C GLU A 102 7.53 39.90 -3.91
N ASP A 103 8.10 40.56 -4.90
CA ASP A 103 9.57 40.67 -5.03
C ASP A 103 10.12 41.58 -3.90
N PRO A 104 11.03 41.03 -3.05
CA PRO A 104 11.66 41.82 -1.98
C PRO A 104 12.38 43.07 -2.47
N LYS A 105 12.88 43.10 -3.72
CA LYS A 105 13.59 44.23 -4.32
C LYS A 105 12.64 45.38 -4.67
N MET A 106 11.36 45.14 -4.88
CA MET A 106 10.34 46.10 -5.28
C MET A 106 9.51 46.62 -4.11
N THR A 107 9.64 46.04 -2.92
CA THR A 107 8.79 46.34 -1.76
C THR A 107 9.55 47.12 -0.71
N LYS A 108 9.01 48.33 -0.35
CA LYS A 108 9.57 49.21 0.71
C LYS A 108 9.12 48.81 2.13
N THR A 109 8.16 47.92 2.26
CA THR A 109 7.58 47.42 3.52
C THR A 109 7.92 45.93 3.71
N ILE A 110 7.31 45.29 4.71
CA ILE A 110 7.44 43.84 4.88
C ILE A 110 6.78 43.12 3.70
N VAL A 111 7.53 42.28 3.03
CA VAL A 111 7.08 41.43 1.92
C VAL A 111 5.86 40.62 2.35
N LYS A 112 4.80 40.69 1.55
CA LYS A 112 3.59 39.90 1.76
C LYS A 112 3.86 38.42 1.50
N ARG A 113 3.38 37.55 2.40
CA ARG A 113 3.51 36.10 2.32
C ARG A 113 2.14 35.43 2.33
N GLY A 114 2.05 34.27 1.72
CA GLY A 114 0.83 33.47 1.73
C GLY A 114 1.17 31.99 1.57
N VAL A 115 0.25 31.13 1.99
CA VAL A 115 0.37 29.70 1.77
C VAL A 115 0.13 29.41 0.28
N THR A 116 1.16 28.90 -0.37
CA THR A 116 1.14 28.52 -1.79
C THR A 116 0.71 27.09 -2.00
N GLU A 117 0.98 26.22 -1.00
CA GLU A 117 0.64 24.81 -1.05
C GLU A 117 0.51 24.26 0.39
N LEU A 118 -0.49 23.41 0.62
CA LEU A 118 -0.61 22.60 1.83
C LEU A 118 -0.38 21.14 1.47
N VAL A 119 0.80 20.62 1.79
CA VAL A 119 1.18 19.23 1.51
C VAL A 119 0.80 18.35 2.69
N THR A 120 0.01 17.30 2.42
CA THR A 120 -0.40 16.31 3.40
C THR A 120 -0.03 14.91 2.91
N PRO A 121 -0.03 13.88 3.76
CA PRO A 121 0.28 12.52 3.33
C PRO A 121 -0.54 12.05 2.13
N GLY A 122 -1.84 12.37 2.07
CA GLY A 122 -2.75 11.92 1.02
C GLY A 122 -2.66 12.72 -0.30
N VAL A 123 -2.13 13.96 -0.29
CA VAL A 123 -2.03 14.82 -1.50
C VAL A 123 -0.59 15.08 -1.93
N ALA A 124 0.36 14.32 -1.44
CA ALA A 124 1.76 14.47 -1.82
C ALA A 124 1.98 14.09 -3.30
N MET A 125 2.70 14.95 -4.05
CA MET A 125 3.08 14.74 -5.46
C MET A 125 4.60 14.68 -5.66
N ASN A 126 5.39 14.84 -4.60
CA ASN A 126 6.84 14.81 -4.67
C ASN A 126 7.33 13.37 -4.75
N ASP A 127 8.16 13.02 -5.75
CA ASP A 127 8.68 11.67 -5.97
C ASP A 127 9.48 11.14 -4.77
N GLU A 128 10.10 11.99 -3.95
CA GLU A 128 10.81 11.58 -2.74
C GLU A 128 9.87 11.16 -1.60
N VAL A 129 8.61 11.62 -1.62
CA VAL A 129 7.55 11.16 -0.69
C VAL A 129 6.96 9.86 -1.19
N LEU A 130 6.69 9.78 -2.48
CA LEU A 130 5.98 8.70 -3.13
C LEU A 130 6.86 7.45 -3.31
N GLN A 131 6.25 6.29 -3.15
CA GLN A 131 6.85 5.04 -3.59
C GLN A 131 6.53 4.81 -5.08
N ALA A 132 7.54 4.48 -5.89
CA ALA A 132 7.35 4.32 -7.33
C ALA A 132 6.31 3.23 -7.68
N LYS A 133 6.38 2.09 -6.99
CA LYS A 133 5.56 0.90 -7.23
C LYS A 133 4.25 0.86 -6.41
N ALA A 134 3.88 1.94 -5.73
CA ALA A 134 2.66 2.00 -4.93
C ALA A 134 1.87 3.29 -5.21
N ASN A 135 0.55 3.20 -5.15
CA ASN A 135 -0.33 4.35 -5.13
C ASN A 135 -0.25 5.09 -3.79
N ASN A 136 -0.58 6.37 -3.82
CA ASN A 136 -0.70 7.21 -2.63
C ASN A 136 -2.14 7.72 -2.52
N PHE A 137 -3.03 6.88 -1.97
CA PHE A 137 -4.44 7.23 -1.91
C PHE A 137 -4.76 8.18 -0.77
N LEU A 138 -5.49 9.24 -1.12
CA LEU A 138 -6.38 9.99 -0.24
C LEU A 138 -7.73 9.33 -0.29
N ALA A 139 -8.31 8.96 0.87
CA ALA A 139 -9.65 8.41 0.93
C ALA A 139 -10.63 9.39 1.60
N SER A 140 -11.91 9.22 1.32
CA SER A 140 -13.00 9.85 2.07
C SER A 140 -14.06 8.82 2.40
N VAL A 141 -14.55 8.80 3.64
CA VAL A 141 -15.61 7.90 4.09
C VAL A 141 -16.81 8.72 4.57
N TYR A 142 -17.98 8.42 4.03
CA TYR A 142 -19.26 9.02 4.40
C TYR A 142 -20.15 7.99 5.09
N PHE A 143 -20.68 8.33 6.26
CA PHE A 143 -21.60 7.51 7.04
C PHE A 143 -23.04 7.95 6.81
N SER A 144 -23.81 7.14 6.08
CA SER A 144 -25.26 7.33 5.98
C SER A 144 -26.04 6.42 6.92
N LYS A 145 -27.36 6.53 6.94
CA LYS A 145 -28.20 5.70 7.82
C LYS A 145 -28.32 4.23 7.38
N ARG A 146 -28.04 3.93 6.11
CA ARG A 146 -28.25 2.61 5.53
C ARG A 146 -26.97 1.90 5.16
N GLN A 147 -25.98 2.64 4.70
CA GLN A 147 -24.72 2.13 4.17
C GLN A 147 -23.64 3.18 4.27
N LEU A 148 -22.43 2.87 3.86
CA LEU A 148 -21.30 3.80 3.81
C LEU A 148 -20.92 4.07 2.37
N GLY A 149 -20.50 5.31 2.07
CA GLY A 149 -19.83 5.66 0.83
C GLY A 149 -18.33 5.82 1.04
N VAL A 150 -17.52 5.40 0.07
CA VAL A 150 -16.08 5.61 0.09
C VAL A 150 -15.58 6.07 -1.27
N ALA A 151 -14.60 6.94 -1.24
CA ALA A 151 -13.87 7.33 -2.45
C ALA A 151 -12.37 7.28 -2.17
N PHE A 152 -11.58 6.98 -3.20
CA PHE A 152 -10.12 6.92 -3.19
C PHE A 152 -9.58 7.73 -4.37
N LEU A 153 -8.64 8.62 -4.11
CA LEU A 153 -7.96 9.38 -5.15
C LEU A 153 -6.45 9.34 -4.95
N ASP A 154 -5.72 8.91 -5.97
CA ASP A 154 -4.28 9.14 -6.06
C ASP A 154 -4.02 10.38 -6.91
N VAL A 155 -3.71 11.50 -6.24
CA VAL A 155 -3.46 12.79 -6.91
C VAL A 155 -2.25 12.74 -7.85
N SER A 156 -1.28 11.86 -7.56
CA SER A 156 -0.06 11.74 -8.37
C SER A 156 -0.28 11.03 -9.71
N THR A 157 -1.33 10.21 -9.83
CA THR A 157 -1.66 9.46 -11.05
C THR A 157 -2.98 9.92 -11.71
N GLY A 158 -3.86 10.56 -10.92
CA GLY A 158 -5.22 10.92 -11.34
C GLY A 158 -6.22 9.76 -11.25
N GLU A 159 -5.85 8.64 -10.61
CA GLU A 159 -6.76 7.51 -10.39
C GLU A 159 -7.80 7.87 -9.34
N PHE A 160 -9.08 7.87 -9.72
CA PHE A 160 -10.20 8.22 -8.86
C PHE A 160 -11.25 7.11 -8.86
N LEU A 161 -11.46 6.48 -7.69
CA LEU A 161 -12.31 5.32 -7.49
C LEU A 161 -13.39 5.64 -6.46
N THR A 162 -14.60 5.07 -6.63
CA THR A 162 -15.69 5.23 -5.66
C THR A 162 -16.48 3.95 -5.49
N ALA A 163 -16.99 3.74 -4.28
CA ALA A 163 -17.85 2.61 -3.93
C ALA A 163 -18.85 3.00 -2.85
N GLN A 164 -19.87 2.17 -2.66
CA GLN A 164 -20.75 2.21 -1.49
C GLN A 164 -21.14 0.79 -1.11
N GLY A 165 -21.42 0.57 0.18
CA GLY A 165 -21.79 -0.74 0.69
C GLY A 165 -21.87 -0.77 2.21
N ASN A 166 -21.90 -1.98 2.76
CA ASN A 166 -21.89 -2.18 4.21
C ASN A 166 -20.50 -1.89 4.79
N GLU A 167 -20.41 -1.88 6.11
CA GLU A 167 -19.18 -1.61 6.87
C GLU A 167 -18.07 -2.59 6.53
N GLU A 168 -18.38 -3.89 6.40
CA GLU A 168 -17.39 -4.92 6.07
C GLU A 168 -16.78 -4.71 4.68
N TYR A 169 -17.59 -4.31 3.70
CA TYR A 169 -17.11 -4.01 2.35
C TYR A 169 -16.20 -2.80 2.31
N ILE A 170 -16.56 -1.74 3.03
CA ILE A 170 -15.73 -0.53 3.09
C ILE A 170 -14.42 -0.81 3.86
N ASP A 171 -14.46 -1.57 4.97
CA ASP A 171 -13.24 -2.00 5.68
C ASP A 171 -12.28 -2.76 4.75
N LYS A 172 -12.81 -3.72 3.98
CA LYS A 172 -12.03 -4.43 2.95
C LYS A 172 -11.33 -3.48 1.97
N LEU A 173 -12.06 -2.49 1.44
CA LEU A 173 -11.48 -1.54 0.50
C LEU A 173 -10.41 -0.66 1.16
N LEU A 174 -10.64 -0.19 2.39
CA LEU A 174 -9.65 0.57 3.15
C LEU A 174 -8.37 -0.24 3.40
N GLN A 175 -8.49 -1.52 3.74
CA GLN A 175 -7.34 -2.41 3.92
C GLN A 175 -6.58 -2.67 2.61
N ASN A 176 -7.29 -2.92 1.51
CA ASN A 176 -6.69 -3.19 0.21
C ASN A 176 -5.97 -1.99 -0.40
N PHE A 177 -6.59 -0.81 -0.31
CA PHE A 177 -6.03 0.42 -0.88
C PHE A 177 -5.07 1.13 0.08
N SER A 178 -5.12 0.82 1.39
CA SER A 178 -4.22 1.35 2.42
C SER A 178 -3.98 2.87 2.28
N PRO A 179 -5.03 3.71 2.39
CA PRO A 179 -4.90 5.14 2.14
C PRO A 179 -3.96 5.81 3.14
N SER A 180 -3.14 6.75 2.64
CA SER A 180 -2.20 7.52 3.46
C SER A 180 -2.89 8.57 4.35
N GLU A 181 -4.13 8.95 3.99
CA GLU A 181 -4.96 9.90 4.73
C GLU A 181 -6.44 9.62 4.44
N ILE A 182 -7.29 9.72 5.46
CA ILE A 182 -8.74 9.50 5.34
C ILE A 182 -9.50 10.74 5.81
N LEU A 183 -10.41 11.22 4.98
CA LEU A 183 -11.32 12.32 5.28
C LEU A 183 -12.65 11.78 5.82
N ILE A 184 -13.13 12.33 6.94
CA ILE A 184 -14.44 12.00 7.49
C ILE A 184 -15.13 13.25 8.02
N GLN A 185 -16.43 13.14 8.25
CA GLN A 185 -17.20 14.18 8.93
C GLN A 185 -16.76 14.32 10.39
N LYS A 186 -16.73 15.54 10.89
CA LYS A 186 -16.32 15.84 12.27
C LYS A 186 -17.17 15.16 13.34
N ASN A 187 -18.46 15.01 13.08
CA ASN A 187 -19.42 14.38 13.98
C ASN A 187 -19.37 12.85 13.98
N THR A 188 -18.71 12.20 12.99
CA THR A 188 -18.64 10.72 12.84
C THR A 188 -17.38 10.09 13.41
N LYS A 189 -16.55 10.87 14.14
CA LYS A 189 -15.27 10.40 14.72
C LYS A 189 -15.42 9.12 15.55
N ALA A 190 -16.43 9.06 16.45
CA ALA A 190 -16.65 7.89 17.30
C ALA A 190 -17.08 6.66 16.46
N GLN A 191 -17.94 6.87 15.47
CA GLN A 191 -18.41 5.81 14.57
C GLN A 191 -17.24 5.22 13.75
N PHE A 192 -16.40 6.09 13.16
CA PHE A 192 -15.24 5.66 12.41
C PHE A 192 -14.27 4.81 13.25
N LYS A 193 -13.97 5.28 14.48
CA LYS A 193 -13.09 4.55 15.40
C LYS A 193 -13.67 3.18 15.79
N THR A 194 -14.98 3.09 16.00
CA THR A 194 -15.64 1.81 16.32
C THR A 194 -15.63 0.85 15.13
N ALA A 195 -15.89 1.34 13.91
CA ALA A 195 -15.96 0.53 12.70
C ALA A 195 -14.57 0.08 12.19
N PHE A 196 -13.58 0.98 12.16
CA PHE A 196 -12.31 0.76 11.44
C PHE A 196 -11.06 0.83 12.32
N GLY A 197 -11.18 1.17 13.61
CA GLY A 197 -10.04 1.27 14.54
C GLY A 197 -9.36 2.64 14.54
N GLU A 198 -8.14 2.69 15.14
CA GLU A 198 -7.38 3.94 15.37
C GLU A 198 -6.13 4.07 14.48
N ASP A 199 -5.80 3.06 13.68
CA ASP A 199 -4.51 2.96 12.97
C ASP A 199 -4.43 3.87 11.73
N TYR A 200 -5.51 4.55 11.36
CA TYR A 200 -5.56 5.42 10.19
C TYR A 200 -5.23 6.88 10.51
N ASN A 201 -4.56 7.54 9.59
CA ASN A 201 -4.34 8.98 9.62
C ASN A 201 -5.63 9.70 9.15
N VAL A 202 -6.43 10.18 10.09
CA VAL A 202 -7.77 10.72 9.84
C VAL A 202 -7.78 12.24 9.94
N PHE A 203 -8.36 12.90 8.92
CA PHE A 203 -8.65 14.34 8.93
C PHE A 203 -10.17 14.61 8.94
N TYR A 204 -10.58 15.61 9.68
CA TYR A 204 -11.99 15.93 9.93
C TYR A 204 -12.43 17.13 9.12
N LEU A 205 -13.45 16.96 8.28
CA LEU A 205 -14.10 18.03 7.53
C LEU A 205 -15.44 18.44 8.17
N GLU A 206 -15.86 19.66 7.91
CA GLU A 206 -17.15 20.17 8.37
C GLU A 206 -18.32 19.44 7.67
N ASP A 207 -19.44 19.25 8.39
CA ASP A 207 -20.55 18.42 7.95
C ASP A 207 -21.22 18.88 6.64
N TRP A 208 -21.15 20.19 6.35
CA TRP A 208 -21.75 20.74 5.12
C TRP A 208 -21.03 20.29 3.83
N VAL A 209 -19.78 19.88 3.92
CA VAL A 209 -19.00 19.35 2.78
C VAL A 209 -19.61 18.03 2.27
N TYR A 210 -20.23 17.26 3.16
CA TYR A 210 -20.85 15.98 2.88
C TYR A 210 -22.35 16.10 2.53
N LYS A 211 -22.75 17.19 1.89
CA LYS A 211 -24.11 17.33 1.34
C LYS A 211 -24.14 16.84 -0.10
N GLU A 212 -25.19 16.11 -0.46
CA GLU A 212 -25.39 15.53 -1.80
C GLU A 212 -25.36 16.58 -2.91
N ASP A 213 -26.16 17.66 -2.76
CA ASP A 213 -26.23 18.73 -3.76
C ASP A 213 -24.86 19.34 -4.03
N TYR A 214 -24.09 19.62 -2.96
CA TYR A 214 -22.76 20.17 -3.05
C TYR A 214 -21.76 19.22 -3.74
N ALA A 215 -21.82 17.94 -3.38
CA ALA A 215 -20.94 16.91 -3.96
C ALA A 215 -21.21 16.72 -5.46
N VAL A 216 -22.47 16.63 -5.84
CA VAL A 216 -22.89 16.49 -7.26
C VAL A 216 -22.45 17.70 -8.07
N GLU A 217 -22.71 18.94 -7.58
CA GLU A 217 -22.30 20.15 -8.24
C GLU A 217 -20.77 20.23 -8.41
N THR A 218 -20.01 19.89 -7.36
CA THR A 218 -18.56 19.88 -7.37
C THR A 218 -18.00 18.91 -8.41
N LEU A 219 -18.52 17.69 -8.49
CA LEU A 219 -18.11 16.69 -9.47
C LEU A 219 -18.51 17.08 -10.91
N GLN A 220 -19.74 17.58 -11.11
CA GLN A 220 -20.20 18.05 -12.42
C GLN A 220 -19.34 19.20 -12.95
N ASN A 221 -19.02 20.16 -12.10
CA ASN A 221 -18.14 21.29 -12.44
C ASN A 221 -16.73 20.83 -12.77
N HIS A 222 -16.17 19.88 -12.00
CA HIS A 222 -14.83 19.33 -12.25
C HIS A 222 -14.76 18.59 -13.58
N PHE A 223 -15.70 17.68 -13.86
CA PHE A 223 -15.72 16.89 -15.09
C PHE A 223 -16.36 17.62 -16.29
N GLN A 224 -16.82 18.86 -16.09
CA GLN A 224 -17.49 19.69 -17.11
C GLN A 224 -18.66 18.92 -17.77
N THR A 225 -19.52 18.31 -16.95
CA THR A 225 -20.67 17.51 -17.39
C THR A 225 -21.95 17.93 -16.68
N ASN A 226 -23.10 17.70 -17.32
CA ASN A 226 -24.42 17.94 -16.72
C ASN A 226 -24.98 16.70 -15.99
N SER A 227 -24.34 15.55 -16.10
CA SER A 227 -24.78 14.29 -15.48
C SER A 227 -23.60 13.36 -15.23
N LEU A 228 -23.64 12.61 -14.13
CA LEU A 228 -22.64 11.61 -13.77
C LEU A 228 -22.95 10.21 -14.35
N LYS A 229 -24.05 10.06 -15.13
CA LYS A 229 -24.44 8.79 -15.78
C LYS A 229 -23.34 8.20 -16.65
N GLY A 230 -22.64 9.03 -17.41
CA GLY A 230 -21.56 8.59 -18.29
C GLY A 230 -20.38 7.93 -17.60
N PHE A 231 -20.22 8.16 -16.28
CA PHE A 231 -19.20 7.52 -15.44
C PHE A 231 -19.71 6.25 -14.75
N GLY A 232 -21.01 5.93 -14.82
CA GLY A 232 -21.61 4.75 -14.18
C GLY A 232 -21.69 4.83 -12.66
N VAL A 233 -21.65 6.03 -12.08
CA VAL A 233 -21.63 6.25 -10.63
C VAL A 233 -22.91 6.89 -10.08
N GLU A 234 -23.87 7.24 -10.91
CA GLU A 234 -25.08 8.00 -10.51
C GLU A 234 -25.90 7.31 -9.41
N GLU A 235 -25.92 5.98 -9.36
CA GLU A 235 -26.62 5.20 -8.35
C GLU A 235 -25.88 5.14 -7.00
N LEU A 236 -24.61 5.57 -6.96
CA LEU A 236 -23.76 5.53 -5.78
C LEU A 236 -23.85 6.84 -4.98
N GLN A 237 -25.03 7.19 -4.45
CA GLN A 237 -25.26 8.47 -3.77
C GLN A 237 -24.22 8.74 -2.66
N ASP A 238 -24.01 7.76 -1.77
CA ASP A 238 -23.05 7.90 -0.67
C ASP A 238 -21.60 7.96 -1.17
N GLY A 239 -21.27 7.21 -2.24
CA GLY A 239 -19.98 7.27 -2.92
C GLY A 239 -19.72 8.61 -3.61
N ILE A 240 -20.75 9.23 -4.21
CA ILE A 240 -20.68 10.58 -4.80
C ILE A 240 -20.40 11.62 -3.71
N ILE A 241 -21.06 11.52 -2.55
CA ILE A 241 -20.83 12.44 -1.42
C ILE A 241 -19.38 12.33 -0.94
N ALA A 242 -18.87 11.12 -0.76
CA ALA A 242 -17.48 10.89 -0.38
C ALA A 242 -16.50 11.44 -1.43
N SER A 243 -16.82 11.30 -2.72
CA SER A 243 -15.99 11.81 -3.83
C SER A 243 -15.95 13.34 -3.90
N GLY A 244 -17.08 14.01 -3.66
CA GLY A 244 -17.17 15.47 -3.58
C GLY A 244 -16.30 16.04 -2.46
N ALA A 245 -16.27 15.37 -1.31
CA ALA A 245 -15.42 15.76 -0.18
C ALA A 245 -13.92 15.73 -0.50
N ILE A 246 -13.48 14.76 -1.32
CA ILE A 246 -12.09 14.73 -1.80
C ILE A 246 -11.76 15.96 -2.66
N LEU A 247 -12.62 16.29 -3.64
CA LEU A 247 -12.38 17.45 -4.51
C LEU A 247 -12.41 18.77 -3.72
N TYR A 248 -13.30 18.91 -2.74
CA TYR A 248 -13.30 20.02 -1.81
C TYR A 248 -11.95 20.13 -1.08
N TYR A 249 -11.46 19.02 -0.53
CA TYR A 249 -10.20 19.00 0.21
C TYR A 249 -8.99 19.39 -0.66
N LEU A 250 -8.98 19.00 -1.94
CA LEU A 250 -7.96 19.46 -2.88
C LEU A 250 -7.97 20.97 -3.08
N SER A 251 -9.15 21.58 -3.15
CA SER A 251 -9.29 23.04 -3.23
C SER A 251 -8.78 23.73 -1.95
N GLU A 252 -9.14 23.22 -0.77
CA GLU A 252 -8.66 23.72 0.53
C GLU A 252 -7.13 23.62 0.68
N THR A 253 -6.53 22.57 0.10
CA THR A 253 -5.07 22.35 0.14
C THR A 253 -4.33 23.07 -0.99
N GLN A 254 -5.01 24.00 -1.71
CA GLN A 254 -4.47 24.80 -2.82
C GLN A 254 -4.02 23.97 -4.04
N HIS A 255 -4.59 22.77 -4.22
CA HIS A 255 -4.39 21.94 -5.41
C HIS A 255 -5.48 22.25 -6.46
N ASN A 256 -5.37 23.41 -7.13
CA ASN A 256 -6.40 23.90 -8.08
C ASN A 256 -6.18 23.39 -9.51
N LYS A 257 -4.97 22.93 -9.85
CA LYS A 257 -4.63 22.39 -11.17
C LYS A 257 -4.73 20.87 -11.16
N ILE A 258 -5.95 20.35 -11.26
CA ILE A 258 -6.26 18.91 -11.16
C ILE A 258 -6.90 18.36 -12.45
N GLN A 259 -6.59 18.93 -13.60
CA GLN A 259 -7.16 18.57 -14.92
C GLN A 259 -6.82 17.14 -15.35
N HIS A 260 -5.80 16.52 -14.74
CA HIS A 260 -5.43 15.12 -14.97
C HIS A 260 -6.39 14.13 -14.29
N ILE A 261 -7.24 14.56 -13.36
CA ILE A 261 -8.33 13.73 -12.84
C ILE A 261 -9.47 13.78 -13.85
N THR A 262 -9.38 12.91 -14.85
CA THR A 262 -10.27 12.94 -16.04
C THR A 262 -11.47 12.02 -15.94
N ASN A 263 -11.48 11.10 -14.98
CA ASN A 263 -12.49 10.06 -14.83
C ASN A 263 -12.67 9.67 -13.37
N ILE A 264 -13.86 9.19 -13.02
CA ILE A 264 -14.17 8.52 -11.76
C ILE A 264 -14.72 7.12 -12.08
N GLN A 265 -14.22 6.09 -11.40
CA GLN A 265 -14.58 4.69 -11.68
C GLN A 265 -15.28 4.08 -10.47
N ARG A 266 -16.36 3.34 -10.74
CA ARG A 266 -17.05 2.53 -9.73
C ARG A 266 -16.25 1.27 -9.44
N ILE A 267 -16.07 0.94 -8.15
CA ILE A 267 -15.70 -0.40 -7.70
C ILE A 267 -16.99 -1.15 -7.42
N ALA A 268 -17.35 -2.09 -8.30
CA ALA A 268 -18.57 -2.89 -8.14
C ALA A 268 -18.25 -4.15 -7.31
N GLU A 269 -18.93 -4.35 -6.19
CA GLU A 269 -18.71 -5.49 -5.28
C GLU A 269 -18.94 -6.83 -5.97
N ASP A 270 -19.92 -6.89 -6.87
CA ASP A 270 -20.29 -8.07 -7.62
C ASP A 270 -19.33 -8.43 -8.76
N ALA A 271 -18.44 -7.52 -9.18
CA ALA A 271 -17.49 -7.74 -10.27
C ALA A 271 -16.21 -8.48 -9.84
N TYR A 272 -15.90 -8.49 -8.54
CA TYR A 272 -14.63 -8.99 -8.01
C TYR A 272 -14.81 -10.03 -6.92
N VAL A 273 -13.79 -10.90 -6.77
CA VAL A 273 -13.74 -11.88 -5.69
C VAL A 273 -13.71 -11.17 -4.34
N TRP A 274 -14.60 -11.58 -3.48
CA TRP A 274 -14.64 -11.05 -2.13
C TRP A 274 -13.62 -11.76 -1.22
N MET A 275 -12.81 -11.00 -0.49
CA MET A 275 -11.89 -11.47 0.54
C MET A 275 -11.97 -10.51 1.71
N ASP A 276 -12.11 -11.02 2.93
CA ASP A 276 -12.05 -10.19 4.14
C ASP A 276 -10.60 -9.82 4.51
N ARG A 277 -10.46 -8.91 5.47
CA ARG A 277 -9.16 -8.47 5.98
C ARG A 277 -8.30 -9.63 6.52
N PHE A 278 -8.96 -10.61 7.12
CA PHE A 278 -8.30 -11.77 7.70
C PHE A 278 -7.72 -12.65 6.59
N THR A 279 -8.49 -12.89 5.54
CA THR A 279 -8.04 -13.64 4.36
C THR A 279 -6.82 -13.01 3.68
N ILE A 280 -6.84 -11.69 3.46
CA ILE A 280 -5.72 -10.95 2.87
C ILE A 280 -4.45 -11.12 3.70
N ARG A 281 -4.58 -10.99 5.03
CA ARG A 281 -3.48 -11.16 5.97
C ARG A 281 -3.00 -12.61 6.06
N ASN A 282 -3.92 -13.56 6.18
CA ASN A 282 -3.61 -14.98 6.35
C ASN A 282 -2.96 -15.61 5.11
N LEU A 283 -3.29 -15.11 3.91
CA LEU A 283 -2.66 -15.50 2.65
C LEU A 283 -1.34 -14.75 2.38
N GLU A 284 -0.97 -13.77 3.22
CA GLU A 284 0.24 -12.97 3.08
C GLU A 284 0.38 -12.34 1.68
N LEU A 285 -0.70 -11.68 1.21
CA LEU A 285 -0.74 -11.15 -0.17
C LEU A 285 0.21 -9.97 -0.36
N TYR A 286 0.26 -9.01 0.60
CA TYR A 286 1.02 -7.76 0.51
C TYR A 286 2.01 -7.56 1.65
N HIS A 287 1.70 -8.10 2.83
CA HIS A 287 2.47 -7.95 4.06
C HIS A 287 2.58 -9.29 4.76
N SER A 288 3.72 -9.54 5.36
CA SER A 288 3.95 -10.70 6.22
C SER A 288 4.17 -10.26 7.67
N HIS A 289 3.90 -11.16 8.60
CA HIS A 289 4.15 -10.95 10.03
C HIS A 289 5.65 -10.89 10.38
N SER A 290 6.52 -11.38 9.53
CA SER A 290 7.98 -11.37 9.70
C SER A 290 8.62 -10.32 8.81
N HIS A 291 9.52 -9.50 9.36
CA HIS A 291 10.22 -8.43 8.63
C HIS A 291 10.99 -8.88 7.36
N ASN A 292 11.29 -10.18 7.22
CA ASN A 292 12.05 -10.73 6.09
C ASN A 292 11.28 -11.81 5.31
N ALA A 293 9.97 -11.95 5.51
CA ALA A 293 9.19 -12.94 4.78
C ALA A 293 8.73 -12.40 3.42
N VAL A 294 8.76 -13.28 2.42
CA VAL A 294 8.36 -13.01 1.04
C VAL A 294 6.85 -13.14 0.92
N THR A 295 6.19 -12.16 0.33
CA THR A 295 4.75 -12.15 0.07
C THR A 295 4.41 -12.73 -1.30
N LEU A 296 3.11 -12.95 -1.57
CA LEU A 296 2.70 -13.35 -2.92
C LEU A 296 3.06 -12.27 -3.94
N LEU A 297 2.83 -11.00 -3.63
CA LEU A 297 3.17 -9.89 -4.53
C LEU A 297 4.65 -9.88 -4.90
N ASP A 298 5.55 -10.13 -3.95
CA ASP A 298 7.01 -10.19 -4.22
C ASP A 298 7.39 -11.30 -5.21
N VAL A 299 6.63 -12.40 -5.22
CA VAL A 299 6.86 -13.52 -6.14
C VAL A 299 6.36 -13.21 -7.54
N ILE A 300 5.17 -12.61 -7.64
CA ILE A 300 4.49 -12.43 -8.93
C ILE A 300 4.84 -11.10 -9.64
N ASP A 301 5.39 -10.10 -8.92
CA ASP A 301 5.75 -8.81 -9.54
C ASP A 301 7.05 -8.94 -10.36
N LYS A 302 6.88 -9.24 -11.64
CA LYS A 302 7.92 -9.20 -12.69
C LYS A 302 7.71 -8.01 -13.63
N THR A 303 6.89 -7.05 -13.24
CA THR A 303 6.61 -5.86 -14.03
C THR A 303 7.85 -4.98 -14.16
N LEU A 304 7.97 -4.31 -15.29
CA LEU A 304 9.13 -3.50 -15.68
C LEU A 304 8.87 -2.00 -15.52
N SER A 305 7.61 -1.60 -15.42
CA SER A 305 7.20 -0.22 -15.23
C SER A 305 6.56 0.01 -13.85
N PRO A 306 6.69 1.21 -13.25
CA PRO A 306 5.99 1.55 -12.02
C PRO A 306 4.45 1.45 -12.14
N MET A 307 3.90 1.82 -13.30
CA MET A 307 2.47 1.75 -13.62
C MET A 307 1.98 0.30 -13.61
N GLY A 308 2.73 -0.63 -14.20
CA GLY A 308 2.44 -2.07 -14.17
C GLY A 308 2.42 -2.62 -12.75
N SER A 309 3.41 -2.28 -11.91
CA SER A 309 3.44 -2.70 -10.49
C SER A 309 2.20 -2.22 -9.71
N ARG A 310 1.79 -0.95 -9.88
CA ARG A 310 0.58 -0.41 -9.25
C ARG A 310 -0.68 -1.15 -9.71
N LEU A 311 -0.80 -1.39 -11.01
CA LEU A 311 -1.92 -2.12 -11.58
C LEU A 311 -1.95 -3.58 -11.12
N LEU A 312 -0.80 -4.26 -11.05
CA LEU A 312 -0.70 -5.64 -10.57
C LEU A 312 -1.17 -5.75 -9.11
N LYS A 313 -0.77 -4.82 -8.26
CA LYS A 313 -1.24 -4.74 -6.87
C LYS A 313 -2.77 -4.58 -6.81
N ARG A 314 -3.34 -3.75 -7.68
CA ARG A 314 -4.80 -3.58 -7.79
C ARG A 314 -5.49 -4.87 -8.29
N TRP A 315 -4.93 -5.56 -9.28
CA TRP A 315 -5.49 -6.84 -9.74
C TRP A 315 -5.47 -7.92 -8.66
N LEU A 316 -4.45 -7.92 -7.82
CA LEU A 316 -4.37 -8.81 -6.66
C LEU A 316 -5.42 -8.46 -5.58
N ALA A 317 -5.71 -7.16 -5.38
CA ALA A 317 -6.76 -6.68 -4.47
C ALA A 317 -8.18 -7.00 -4.96
N LEU A 318 -8.37 -6.98 -6.28
CA LEU A 318 -9.65 -7.07 -6.97
C LEU A 318 -9.60 -8.13 -8.09
N PRO A 319 -9.50 -9.44 -7.76
CA PRO A 319 -9.50 -10.51 -8.76
C PRO A 319 -10.88 -10.60 -9.43
N LEU A 320 -10.90 -10.94 -10.72
CA LEU A 320 -12.10 -10.92 -11.54
C LEU A 320 -13.04 -12.11 -11.24
N LYS A 321 -14.35 -11.89 -11.42
CA LYS A 321 -15.36 -12.95 -11.49
C LYS A 321 -15.88 -13.21 -12.92
N ASP A 322 -15.75 -12.23 -13.80
CA ASP A 322 -16.20 -12.37 -15.19
C ASP A 322 -15.27 -13.30 -15.98
N ILE A 323 -15.83 -14.41 -16.45
CA ILE A 323 -15.10 -15.48 -17.14
C ILE A 323 -14.47 -14.97 -18.45
N ASN A 324 -15.17 -14.10 -19.19
CA ASN A 324 -14.69 -13.63 -20.48
C ASN A 324 -13.45 -12.75 -20.30
N ASN A 325 -13.48 -11.85 -19.30
CA ASN A 325 -12.35 -11.00 -18.98
C ASN A 325 -11.15 -11.83 -18.46
N ILE A 326 -11.38 -12.87 -17.65
CA ILE A 326 -10.32 -13.76 -17.18
C ILE A 326 -9.70 -14.52 -18.35
N ARG A 327 -10.53 -15.15 -19.22
CA ARG A 327 -10.06 -15.87 -20.41
C ARG A 327 -9.31 -14.98 -21.37
N GLY A 328 -9.78 -13.74 -21.59
CA GLY A 328 -9.06 -12.77 -22.41
C GLY A 328 -7.64 -12.49 -21.92
N ARG A 329 -7.44 -12.39 -20.60
CA ARG A 329 -6.09 -12.29 -20.04
C ARG A 329 -5.26 -13.57 -20.24
N HIS A 330 -5.85 -14.76 -20.01
CA HIS A 330 -5.19 -16.04 -20.24
C HIS A 330 -4.75 -16.23 -21.70
N GLU A 331 -5.58 -15.82 -22.65
CA GLU A 331 -5.25 -15.88 -24.07
C GLU A 331 -4.03 -15.04 -24.43
N VAL A 332 -3.96 -13.80 -23.90
CA VAL A 332 -2.78 -12.94 -24.10
C VAL A 332 -1.54 -13.55 -23.45
N VAL A 333 -1.64 -14.07 -22.23
CA VAL A 333 -0.52 -14.73 -21.54
C VAL A 333 -0.06 -15.97 -22.32
N THR A 334 -0.99 -16.79 -22.83
CA THR A 334 -0.69 -17.94 -23.69
C THR A 334 0.10 -17.50 -24.92
N TYR A 335 -0.43 -16.50 -25.65
CA TYR A 335 0.23 -15.96 -26.86
C TYR A 335 1.65 -15.48 -26.57
N LEU A 336 1.85 -14.73 -25.49
CA LEU A 336 3.16 -14.20 -25.11
C LEU A 336 4.13 -15.30 -24.67
N LYS A 337 3.64 -16.32 -23.94
CA LYS A 337 4.45 -17.49 -23.52
C LYS A 337 4.92 -18.31 -24.72
N ASP A 338 4.04 -18.54 -25.71
CA ASP A 338 4.34 -19.32 -26.91
C ASP A 338 5.23 -18.54 -27.90
N ASN A 339 5.24 -17.20 -27.83
CA ASN A 339 6.03 -16.32 -28.68
C ASN A 339 7.06 -15.50 -27.88
N GLN A 340 8.05 -16.20 -27.30
CA GLN A 340 9.04 -15.59 -26.40
C GLN A 340 9.84 -14.43 -27.02
N GLU A 341 10.09 -14.46 -28.34
CA GLU A 341 10.76 -13.36 -29.05
C GLU A 341 9.93 -12.07 -29.01
N ILE A 342 8.60 -12.20 -29.18
CA ILE A 342 7.66 -11.08 -29.08
C ILE A 342 7.62 -10.55 -27.64
N LEU A 343 7.54 -11.46 -26.66
CA LEU A 343 7.59 -11.13 -25.25
C LEU A 343 8.81 -10.28 -24.91
N GLN A 344 10.01 -10.74 -25.33
CA GLN A 344 11.27 -10.01 -25.07
C GLN A 344 11.31 -8.64 -25.75
N LYS A 345 10.82 -8.53 -27.00
CA LYS A 345 10.74 -7.24 -27.71
C LYS A 345 9.82 -6.26 -26.98
N ILE A 346 8.64 -6.70 -26.54
CA ILE A 346 7.71 -5.85 -25.78
C ILE A 346 8.33 -5.44 -24.43
N GLN A 347 8.89 -6.38 -23.69
CA GLN A 347 9.56 -6.11 -22.42
C GLN A 347 10.72 -5.13 -22.55
N TYR A 348 11.53 -5.24 -23.60
CA TYR A 348 12.61 -4.29 -23.88
C TYR A 348 12.08 -2.87 -24.03
N GLN A 349 10.97 -2.68 -24.75
CA GLN A 349 10.38 -1.35 -24.93
C GLN A 349 9.71 -0.83 -23.66
N ILE A 350 8.97 -1.66 -22.92
CA ILE A 350 8.34 -1.27 -21.64
C ILE A 350 9.40 -0.76 -20.66
N LYS A 351 10.59 -1.37 -20.63
CA LYS A 351 11.69 -0.94 -19.77
C LYS A 351 12.20 0.47 -20.07
N GLN A 352 11.98 0.98 -21.30
CA GLN A 352 12.34 2.35 -21.71
C GLN A 352 11.25 3.37 -21.34
N ILE A 353 10.06 2.91 -20.92
CA ILE A 353 8.94 3.79 -20.61
C ILE A 353 9.03 4.24 -19.16
N SER A 354 9.12 5.55 -18.96
CA SER A 354 9.04 6.19 -17.65
C SER A 354 7.59 6.18 -17.11
N ASP A 355 7.39 6.64 -15.89
CA ASP A 355 6.07 6.72 -15.26
C ASP A 355 5.17 7.78 -15.92
N LEU A 356 4.48 7.38 -17.00
CA LEU A 356 3.62 8.26 -17.80
C LEU A 356 2.46 8.84 -16.97
N GLU A 357 1.91 8.08 -16.00
CA GLU A 357 0.82 8.57 -15.15
C GLU A 357 1.30 9.78 -14.32
N ARG A 358 2.46 9.65 -13.65
CA ARG A 358 3.02 10.73 -12.85
C ARG A 358 3.57 11.88 -13.68
N LEU A 359 4.18 11.59 -14.83
CA LEU A 359 4.67 12.63 -15.72
C LEU A 359 3.53 13.52 -16.24
N ILE A 360 2.42 12.93 -16.68
CA ILE A 360 1.30 13.71 -17.21
C ILE A 360 0.55 14.47 -16.10
N SER A 361 0.54 13.95 -14.89
CA SER A 361 0.00 14.66 -13.72
C SER A 361 0.87 15.88 -13.36
N LYS A 362 2.20 15.78 -13.47
CA LYS A 362 3.11 16.93 -13.32
C LYS A 362 2.92 17.98 -14.42
N VAL A 363 2.59 17.56 -15.65
CA VAL A 363 2.20 18.49 -16.73
C VAL A 363 0.95 19.29 -16.32
N ALA A 364 -0.10 18.60 -15.89
CA ALA A 364 -1.37 19.22 -15.50
C ALA A 364 -1.19 20.24 -14.37
N THR A 365 -0.35 19.93 -13.39
CA THR A 365 -0.06 20.80 -12.24
C THR A 365 0.97 21.90 -12.54
N GLY A 366 1.64 21.84 -13.69
CA GLY A 366 2.73 22.76 -14.06
C GLY A 366 4.02 22.54 -13.27
N LYS A 367 4.19 21.37 -12.63
CA LYS A 367 5.37 21.01 -11.81
C LYS A 367 6.40 20.16 -12.57
N ILE A 368 6.19 19.91 -13.86
CA ILE A 368 7.10 19.12 -14.71
C ILE A 368 8.35 19.94 -15.06
N SER A 369 9.51 19.28 -15.05
CA SER A 369 10.78 19.88 -15.47
C SER A 369 11.06 19.65 -16.97
N PRO A 370 11.94 20.44 -17.61
CA PRO A 370 12.32 20.22 -19.01
C PRO A 370 12.86 18.81 -19.27
N ARG A 371 13.66 18.25 -18.38
CA ARG A 371 14.19 16.88 -18.47
C ARG A 371 13.08 15.84 -18.43
N GLU A 372 12.08 16.01 -17.57
CA GLU A 372 10.93 15.09 -17.48
C GLU A 372 10.05 15.15 -18.72
N VAL A 373 9.95 16.30 -19.40
CA VAL A 373 9.27 16.40 -20.71
C VAL A 373 10.02 15.60 -21.78
N ILE A 374 11.36 15.56 -21.75
CA ILE A 374 12.13 14.68 -22.62
C ILE A 374 11.82 13.21 -22.31
N TYR A 375 11.77 12.81 -21.03
CA TYR A 375 11.38 11.44 -20.64
C TYR A 375 9.96 11.08 -21.10
N LEU A 376 9.02 12.04 -21.07
CA LEU A 376 7.68 11.84 -21.63
C LEU A 376 7.75 11.54 -23.13
N LYS A 377 8.52 12.31 -23.90
CA LYS A 377 8.73 12.09 -25.34
C LYS A 377 9.39 10.73 -25.62
N GLU A 378 10.46 10.37 -24.91
CA GLU A 378 11.16 9.10 -25.07
C GLU A 378 10.26 7.91 -24.76
N SER A 379 9.42 8.03 -23.71
CA SER A 379 8.41 7.03 -23.39
C SER A 379 7.37 6.85 -24.49
N LEU A 380 6.92 7.94 -25.10
CA LEU A 380 6.01 7.89 -26.25
C LEU A 380 6.68 7.29 -27.50
N ASP A 381 7.97 7.53 -27.71
CA ASP A 381 8.73 6.89 -28.79
C ASP A 381 8.82 5.37 -28.59
N ALA A 382 9.00 4.90 -27.36
CA ALA A 382 9.05 3.48 -27.02
C ALA A 382 7.69 2.77 -27.20
N ILE A 383 6.58 3.50 -27.21
CA ILE A 383 5.23 2.94 -27.46
C ILE A 383 5.06 2.55 -28.93
N ILE A 384 5.73 3.22 -29.88
CA ILE A 384 5.54 2.99 -31.33
C ILE A 384 5.86 1.54 -31.74
N PRO A 385 7.04 0.97 -31.41
CA PRO A 385 7.31 -0.42 -31.73
C PRO A 385 6.36 -1.39 -31.02
N ILE A 386 5.89 -1.09 -29.80
CA ILE A 386 4.88 -1.91 -29.10
C ILE A 386 3.57 -1.92 -29.90
N LYS A 387 3.10 -0.73 -30.32
CA LYS A 387 1.92 -0.59 -31.18
C LYS A 387 2.04 -1.40 -32.47
N THR A 388 3.17 -1.31 -33.15
CA THR A 388 3.43 -2.07 -34.40
C THR A 388 3.35 -3.58 -34.16
N ILE A 389 4.06 -4.08 -33.13
CA ILE A 389 4.05 -5.51 -32.76
C ILE A 389 2.61 -5.96 -32.42
N ALA A 390 1.87 -5.15 -31.67
CA ALA A 390 0.51 -5.48 -31.26
C ALA A 390 -0.47 -5.54 -32.46
N LEU A 391 -0.37 -4.61 -33.41
CA LEU A 391 -1.21 -4.59 -34.62
C LEU A 391 -0.90 -5.78 -35.56
N GLU A 392 0.34 -6.24 -35.65
CA GLU A 392 0.75 -7.41 -36.42
C GLU A 392 0.38 -8.74 -35.75
N SER A 393 -0.09 -8.70 -34.48
CA SER A 393 -0.44 -9.89 -33.73
C SER A 393 -1.64 -10.62 -34.32
N LYS A 394 -1.57 -11.96 -34.34
CA LYS A 394 -2.72 -12.83 -34.69
C LYS A 394 -3.76 -12.91 -33.57
N GLN A 395 -3.38 -12.59 -32.34
CA GLN A 395 -4.25 -12.61 -31.17
C GLN A 395 -5.08 -11.32 -31.10
N GLU A 396 -6.41 -11.44 -31.13
CA GLU A 396 -7.32 -10.30 -31.19
C GLU A 396 -7.19 -9.39 -29.96
N ALA A 397 -7.09 -9.95 -28.76
CA ALA A 397 -6.94 -9.17 -27.54
C ALA A 397 -5.68 -8.30 -27.52
N VAL A 398 -4.56 -8.80 -28.11
CA VAL A 398 -3.33 -8.02 -28.25
C VAL A 398 -3.47 -6.94 -29.31
N ARG A 399 -4.16 -7.25 -30.43
CA ARG A 399 -4.43 -6.29 -31.49
C ARG A 399 -5.29 -5.13 -31.01
N VAL A 400 -6.34 -5.41 -30.19
CA VAL A 400 -7.17 -4.37 -29.56
C VAL A 400 -6.33 -3.41 -28.70
N ILE A 401 -5.33 -3.89 -27.97
CA ILE A 401 -4.38 -3.01 -27.26
C ILE A 401 -3.65 -2.11 -28.27
N GLY A 402 -3.13 -2.68 -29.35
CA GLY A 402 -2.45 -1.92 -30.40
C GLY A 402 -3.29 -0.86 -31.08
N ASP A 403 -4.57 -1.17 -31.39
CA ASP A 403 -5.52 -0.23 -31.99
C ASP A 403 -5.77 0.99 -31.08
N ASN A 404 -5.87 0.76 -29.76
CA ASN A 404 -6.16 1.80 -28.78
C ASN A 404 -4.93 2.59 -28.32
N LEU A 405 -3.70 2.16 -28.62
CA LEU A 405 -2.49 2.93 -28.32
C LEU A 405 -2.39 4.14 -29.25
N HIS A 406 -2.19 5.33 -28.69
CA HIS A 406 -2.01 6.58 -29.42
C HIS A 406 -0.54 6.84 -29.69
N ALA A 407 -0.18 7.04 -30.97
CA ALA A 407 1.20 7.37 -31.37
C ALA A 407 1.66 8.76 -30.91
N CYS A 408 0.72 9.69 -30.72
CA CYS A 408 0.98 11.08 -30.29
C CYS A 408 2.06 11.79 -31.13
N ASP A 409 2.05 11.62 -32.49
CA ASP A 409 3.11 12.08 -33.38
C ASP A 409 3.36 13.59 -33.28
N LEU A 410 2.29 14.39 -33.27
CA LEU A 410 2.42 15.86 -33.16
C LEU A 410 3.03 16.26 -31.81
N LEU A 411 2.68 15.55 -30.73
CA LEU A 411 3.22 15.81 -29.40
C LEU A 411 4.72 15.50 -29.36
N ARG A 412 5.12 14.34 -29.86
CA ARG A 412 6.52 13.92 -29.90
C ARG A 412 7.38 14.89 -30.73
N GLU A 413 6.91 15.26 -31.92
CA GLU A 413 7.63 16.18 -32.81
C GLU A 413 7.73 17.59 -32.24
N LYS A 414 6.66 18.10 -31.60
CA LYS A 414 6.67 19.42 -30.95
C LYS A 414 7.67 19.46 -29.78
N ILE A 415 7.72 18.41 -28.93
CA ILE A 415 8.71 18.36 -27.85
C ILE A 415 10.11 18.30 -28.41
N LYS A 416 10.38 17.42 -29.40
CA LYS A 416 11.67 17.24 -30.05
C LYS A 416 12.20 18.52 -30.69
N THR A 417 11.33 19.28 -31.34
CA THR A 417 11.73 20.54 -32.00
C THR A 417 11.91 21.67 -30.99
N THR A 418 11.15 21.72 -29.89
CA THR A 418 11.15 22.85 -28.96
C THR A 418 12.23 22.74 -27.89
N LEU A 419 12.54 21.54 -27.41
CA LEU A 419 13.49 21.32 -26.30
C LEU A 419 14.82 20.75 -26.79
N ASN A 420 15.90 21.13 -26.13
CA ASN A 420 17.18 20.47 -26.31
C ASN A 420 17.11 19.03 -25.79
N GLN A 421 17.77 18.09 -26.45
CA GLN A 421 17.81 16.69 -26.05
C GLN A 421 18.41 16.53 -24.63
N ASP A 422 19.41 17.35 -24.29
CA ASP A 422 20.05 17.38 -22.99
C ASP A 422 19.48 18.48 -22.08
N ALA A 423 18.18 18.77 -22.21
CA ALA A 423 17.51 19.79 -21.40
C ALA A 423 17.78 19.59 -19.89
N PRO A 424 18.01 20.67 -19.13
CA PRO A 424 18.34 20.58 -17.71
C PRO A 424 17.14 20.16 -16.85
N VAL A 425 17.41 19.71 -15.62
CA VAL A 425 16.36 19.41 -14.62
C VAL A 425 15.64 20.69 -14.17
N SER A 426 16.34 21.83 -14.18
CA SER A 426 15.74 23.14 -13.81
C SER A 426 15.92 24.13 -14.94
N ILE A 427 14.83 24.79 -15.33
CA ILE A 427 14.84 25.86 -16.35
C ILE A 427 15.81 26.99 -15.97
N ALA A 428 16.02 27.24 -14.68
CA ALA A 428 16.95 28.25 -14.17
C ALA A 428 18.42 28.01 -14.57
N LYS A 429 18.77 26.78 -14.99
CA LYS A 429 20.12 26.48 -15.49
C LYS A 429 20.35 26.96 -16.93
N GLY A 430 19.28 27.41 -17.60
CA GLY A 430 19.33 27.81 -19.01
C GLY A 430 19.51 26.63 -19.97
N ASN A 431 19.48 26.92 -21.27
CA ASN A 431 19.69 25.96 -22.37
C ASN A 431 18.62 24.83 -22.44
N ALA A 432 17.41 25.14 -22.02
CA ALA A 432 16.29 24.21 -22.11
C ALA A 432 15.64 24.19 -23.50
N ILE A 433 15.48 25.38 -24.13
CA ILE A 433 14.84 25.54 -25.43
C ILE A 433 15.88 25.32 -26.55
N ALA A 434 15.49 24.62 -27.61
CA ALA A 434 16.35 24.39 -28.79
C ALA A 434 16.67 25.72 -29.54
N ALA A 435 17.80 25.75 -30.23
CA ALA A 435 18.17 26.86 -31.10
C ALA A 435 17.23 26.95 -32.33
N GLY A 436 16.97 28.14 -32.82
CA GLY A 436 16.10 28.38 -33.99
C GLY A 436 14.60 28.50 -33.64
N ILE A 437 14.21 28.38 -32.38
CA ILE A 437 12.79 28.48 -31.93
C ILE A 437 12.38 29.95 -31.72
N HIS A 438 13.30 30.78 -31.21
CA HIS A 438 13.03 32.17 -30.89
C HIS A 438 14.24 33.04 -31.21
N ALA A 439 14.12 33.91 -32.22
CA ALA A 439 15.24 34.71 -32.75
C ALA A 439 15.91 35.58 -31.66
N GLU A 440 15.14 36.27 -30.80
CA GLU A 440 15.67 37.08 -29.70
C GLU A 440 16.44 36.24 -28.67
N LEU A 441 15.97 35.02 -28.40
CA LEU A 441 16.66 34.11 -27.47
C LEU A 441 18.04 33.70 -28.04
N ASP A 442 18.11 33.42 -29.32
CA ASP A 442 19.35 33.01 -30.00
C ASP A 442 20.35 34.18 -30.06
N GLU A 443 19.86 35.41 -30.29
CA GLU A 443 20.67 36.64 -30.24
C GLU A 443 21.23 36.88 -28.81
N LEU A 444 20.39 36.79 -27.77
CA LEU A 444 20.80 36.94 -26.38
C LEU A 444 21.83 35.89 -25.96
N ARG A 445 21.64 34.62 -26.37
CA ARG A 445 22.62 33.57 -26.14
C ARG A 445 23.96 33.83 -26.81
N SER A 446 23.96 34.38 -28.06
CA SER A 446 25.15 34.77 -28.73
C SER A 446 25.91 35.90 -28.00
N ILE A 447 25.16 36.88 -27.47
CA ILE A 447 25.72 37.95 -26.62
C ILE A 447 26.32 37.40 -25.34
N ALA A 448 25.62 36.50 -24.64
CA ALA A 448 26.11 35.89 -23.41
C ALA A 448 27.35 35.01 -23.62
N PHE A 449 27.42 34.28 -24.74
CA PHE A 449 28.60 33.48 -25.14
C PHE A 449 29.79 34.33 -25.50
N SER A 450 29.62 35.33 -26.40
CA SER A 450 30.68 36.25 -26.77
C SER A 450 31.15 37.09 -25.59
N GLY A 451 30.26 37.42 -24.63
CA GLY A 451 30.60 38.06 -23.37
C GLY A 451 31.54 37.21 -22.50
N LYS A 452 31.37 35.89 -22.47
CA LYS A 452 32.27 35.00 -21.74
C LYS A 452 33.65 34.89 -22.38
N GLU A 453 33.73 34.77 -23.71
CA GLU A 453 34.98 34.81 -24.44
C GLU A 453 35.71 36.16 -24.23
N TYR A 454 34.96 37.28 -24.19
CA TYR A 454 35.51 38.60 -23.92
C TYR A 454 36.07 38.72 -22.51
N LEU A 455 35.40 38.15 -21.48
CA LEU A 455 35.94 38.11 -20.11
C LEU A 455 37.25 37.29 -20.04
N GLU A 456 37.32 36.16 -20.74
CA GLU A 456 38.54 35.37 -20.88
C GLU A 456 39.64 36.18 -21.63
N GLY A 457 39.26 36.98 -22.61
CA GLY A 457 40.13 37.89 -23.30
C GLY A 457 40.66 39.04 -22.42
N ILE A 458 39.80 39.61 -21.56
CA ILE A 458 40.20 40.59 -20.51
C ILE A 458 41.17 39.92 -19.54
N GLU A 459 40.89 38.70 -19.07
CA GLU A 459 41.77 37.96 -18.14
C GLU A 459 43.18 37.78 -18.75
N ALA A 460 43.25 37.32 -19.99
CA ALA A 460 44.51 37.13 -20.70
C ALA A 460 45.26 38.46 -20.90
N ARG A 461 44.56 39.49 -21.39
CA ARG A 461 45.14 40.83 -21.66
C ARG A 461 45.66 41.50 -20.34
N GLU A 462 44.87 41.44 -19.28
CA GLU A 462 45.25 42.03 -18.01
C GLU A 462 46.34 41.22 -17.31
N SER A 463 46.36 39.89 -17.48
CA SER A 463 47.45 39.02 -17.00
C SER A 463 48.78 39.34 -17.70
N GLU A 464 48.78 39.57 -19.03
CA GLU A 464 49.94 39.96 -19.79
C GLU A 464 50.41 41.39 -19.43
N ARG A 465 49.48 42.36 -19.35
CA ARG A 465 49.76 43.77 -19.04
C ARG A 465 50.40 43.93 -17.63
N THR A 466 49.88 43.21 -16.63
CA THR A 466 50.34 43.30 -15.26
C THR A 466 51.46 42.34 -14.89
N GLY A 467 51.70 41.30 -15.70
CA GLY A 467 52.62 40.23 -15.43
C GLY A 467 52.17 39.36 -14.21
N ILE A 468 50.87 39.30 -13.98
CA ILE A 468 50.27 38.46 -12.89
C ILE A 468 49.63 37.20 -13.53
N SER A 469 50.38 36.14 -13.63
CA SER A 469 49.94 34.87 -14.26
C SER A 469 48.86 34.13 -13.45
N SER A 470 48.58 34.54 -12.20
CA SER A 470 47.58 33.93 -11.31
C SER A 470 46.31 34.79 -11.22
N LEU A 471 46.18 35.82 -12.06
CA LEU A 471 44.97 36.62 -12.15
C LEU A 471 43.80 35.75 -12.64
N LYS A 472 42.62 35.90 -12.01
CA LYS A 472 41.37 35.23 -12.42
C LYS A 472 40.22 36.21 -12.38
N ILE A 473 39.36 36.14 -13.38
CA ILE A 473 38.08 36.81 -13.36
C ILE A 473 37.06 35.78 -12.83
N SER A 474 36.32 36.16 -11.77
CA SER A 474 35.29 35.30 -11.14
C SER A 474 34.07 36.16 -10.80
N PHE A 475 32.94 35.48 -10.57
CA PHE A 475 31.67 36.10 -10.25
C PHE A 475 31.30 35.86 -8.80
N ASN A 476 30.66 36.87 -8.15
CA ASN A 476 30.08 36.76 -6.83
C ASN A 476 28.75 37.52 -6.77
N ASN A 477 27.70 36.89 -6.21
CA ASN A 477 26.35 37.49 -6.17
C ASN A 477 26.26 38.83 -5.44
N VAL A 478 27.24 39.23 -4.62
CA VAL A 478 27.27 40.49 -3.85
C VAL A 478 27.97 41.59 -4.61
N PHE A 479 29.03 41.26 -5.34
CA PHE A 479 29.93 42.22 -5.96
C PHE A 479 29.98 42.18 -7.49
N GLY A 480 29.33 41.19 -8.12
CA GLY A 480 29.39 40.92 -9.54
C GLY A 480 30.67 40.28 -10.00
N TYR A 481 31.08 40.56 -11.24
CA TYR A 481 32.37 40.11 -11.78
C TYR A 481 33.52 40.90 -11.14
N TYR A 482 34.57 40.17 -10.75
CA TYR A 482 35.77 40.77 -10.15
C TYR A 482 37.04 40.07 -10.61
N ILE A 483 38.15 40.81 -10.56
CA ILE A 483 39.50 40.31 -10.79
C ILE A 483 40.05 39.93 -9.43
N GLU A 484 40.44 38.65 -9.25
CA GLU A 484 41.07 38.14 -8.03
C GLU A 484 42.59 38.09 -8.21
N VAL A 485 43.29 38.77 -7.33
CA VAL A 485 44.77 38.86 -7.31
C VAL A 485 45.26 38.34 -5.98
N ARG A 486 46.20 37.37 -6.01
CA ARG A 486 46.83 36.86 -4.79
C ARG A 486 47.68 37.94 -4.11
N ASN A 487 47.73 37.97 -2.80
CA ASN A 487 48.47 38.97 -2.02
C ASN A 487 49.96 39.06 -2.40
N THR A 488 50.56 38.02 -2.96
CA THR A 488 51.95 37.96 -3.47
C THR A 488 52.20 38.88 -4.67
N HIS A 489 51.16 39.36 -5.34
CA HIS A 489 51.24 40.20 -6.55
C HIS A 489 50.55 41.57 -6.37
N LYS A 490 50.23 41.94 -5.14
CA LYS A 490 49.53 43.16 -4.81
C LYS A 490 50.19 44.43 -5.34
N ASP A 491 51.51 44.48 -5.31
CA ASP A 491 52.28 45.66 -5.77
C ASP A 491 52.30 45.84 -7.28
N LYS A 492 51.80 44.88 -8.06
CA LYS A 492 51.66 44.93 -9.51
C LYS A 492 50.26 45.37 -9.98
N VAL A 493 49.33 45.57 -9.06
CA VAL A 493 47.99 45.97 -9.38
C VAL A 493 47.94 47.43 -9.88
N PRO A 494 47.31 47.70 -11.05
CA PRO A 494 47.18 49.03 -11.58
C PRO A 494 46.34 49.96 -10.68
N ALA A 495 46.70 51.25 -10.60
CA ALA A 495 46.05 52.24 -9.74
C ALA A 495 44.58 52.52 -10.14
N GLU A 496 44.19 52.27 -11.40
CA GLU A 496 42.86 52.42 -11.92
C GLU A 496 41.88 51.27 -11.48
N TRP A 497 42.39 50.16 -10.94
CA TRP A 497 41.51 49.12 -10.44
C TRP A 497 40.94 49.47 -9.06
N ILE A 498 39.64 49.37 -8.94
CA ILE A 498 38.90 49.68 -7.71
C ILE A 498 38.84 48.44 -6.82
N ARG A 499 39.53 48.50 -5.66
CA ARG A 499 39.47 47.38 -4.66
C ARG A 499 38.07 47.32 -4.02
N LYS A 500 37.46 46.15 -4.04
CA LYS A 500 36.15 45.86 -3.45
C LYS A 500 36.19 45.01 -2.19
N GLN A 501 37.12 44.07 -2.12
CA GLN A 501 37.22 43.14 -0.98
C GLN A 501 38.64 42.68 -0.75
N THR A 502 39.03 42.62 0.50
CA THR A 502 40.30 42.02 0.96
C THR A 502 40.00 40.70 1.63
N LEU A 503 40.61 39.63 1.14
CA LEU A 503 40.56 38.27 1.70
C LEU A 503 41.91 37.94 2.39
N VAL A 504 41.97 36.83 3.11
CA VAL A 504 43.20 36.39 3.80
C VAL A 504 44.36 36.16 2.83
N ASN A 505 44.09 35.64 1.62
CA ASN A 505 45.13 35.24 0.65
C ASN A 505 45.06 35.98 -0.67
N ALA A 506 44.04 36.84 -0.91
CA ALA A 506 43.81 37.54 -2.17
C ALA A 506 43.09 38.89 -1.95
N GLU A 507 43.13 39.75 -2.93
CA GLU A 507 42.31 40.97 -3.02
C GLU A 507 41.46 40.89 -4.28
N ARG A 508 40.24 41.49 -4.23
CA ARG A 508 39.28 41.54 -5.34
C ARG A 508 39.12 42.95 -5.84
N TYR A 509 39.22 43.09 -7.15
CA TYR A 509 39.20 44.37 -7.83
C TYR A 509 38.12 44.37 -8.92
N ILE A 510 37.63 45.56 -9.28
CA ILE A 510 36.80 45.79 -10.44
C ILE A 510 37.40 46.90 -11.33
N THR A 511 37.09 46.81 -12.63
CA THR A 511 37.37 47.85 -13.61
C THR A 511 36.06 48.39 -14.16
N GLU A 512 36.09 49.59 -14.74
CA GLU A 512 34.90 50.20 -15.38
C GLU A 512 34.41 49.38 -16.56
N GLU A 513 35.34 48.90 -17.39
CA GLU A 513 35.10 47.99 -18.49
C GLU A 513 34.41 46.65 -18.03
N LEU A 514 34.89 46.09 -16.93
CA LEU A 514 34.32 44.90 -16.40
C LEU A 514 32.87 45.10 -15.91
N LYS A 515 32.58 46.30 -15.35
CA LYS A 515 31.26 46.65 -14.85
C LYS A 515 30.25 46.95 -15.97
N GLU A 516 30.67 47.57 -17.06
CA GLU A 516 29.81 47.76 -18.23
C GLU A 516 29.45 46.43 -18.88
N TYR A 517 30.40 45.55 -19.00
CA TYR A 517 30.18 44.20 -19.55
C TYR A 517 29.31 43.34 -18.65
N GLU A 518 29.52 43.41 -17.35
CA GLU A 518 28.66 42.76 -16.34
C GLU A 518 27.19 43.16 -16.54
N THR A 519 26.90 44.43 -16.69
CA THR A 519 25.53 44.92 -16.89
C THR A 519 24.90 44.35 -18.18
N LYS A 520 25.68 44.20 -19.25
CA LYS A 520 25.22 43.57 -20.49
C LYS A 520 25.00 42.09 -20.38
N ILE A 521 25.91 41.35 -19.74
CA ILE A 521 25.81 39.90 -19.58
C ILE A 521 24.65 39.52 -18.64
N LEU A 522 24.58 40.10 -17.44
CA LEU A 522 23.53 39.84 -16.47
C LEU A 522 22.14 40.21 -17.03
N GLY A 523 22.04 41.31 -17.76
CA GLY A 523 20.81 41.69 -18.43
C GLY A 523 20.37 40.71 -19.53
N ALA A 524 21.36 40.11 -20.25
CA ALA A 524 21.06 39.08 -21.22
C ALA A 524 20.66 37.75 -20.57
N GLU A 525 21.35 37.31 -19.50
CA GLU A 525 21.03 36.08 -18.76
C GLU A 525 19.63 36.13 -18.12
N GLU A 526 19.25 37.26 -17.52
CA GLU A 526 17.93 37.45 -16.96
C GLU A 526 16.83 37.38 -18.03
N LYS A 527 17.03 38.03 -19.18
CA LYS A 527 16.10 37.96 -20.31
C LYS A 527 16.04 36.55 -20.90
N ILE A 528 17.17 35.84 -21.06
CA ILE A 528 17.21 34.45 -21.51
C ILE A 528 16.33 33.60 -20.61
N HIS A 529 16.50 33.74 -19.27
CA HIS A 529 15.70 32.97 -18.30
C HIS A 529 14.20 33.28 -18.43
N GLN A 530 13.81 34.54 -18.59
CA GLN A 530 12.41 34.94 -18.75
C GLN A 530 11.81 34.35 -20.03
N ILE A 531 12.50 34.43 -21.17
CA ILE A 531 12.03 33.91 -22.45
C ILE A 531 11.96 32.38 -22.42
N GLU A 532 12.99 31.70 -21.92
CA GLU A 532 12.97 30.24 -21.80
C GLU A 532 11.85 29.73 -20.89
N SER A 533 11.63 30.38 -19.75
CA SER A 533 10.54 30.04 -18.82
C SER A 533 9.18 30.21 -19.50
N HIS A 534 8.97 31.33 -20.20
CA HIS A 534 7.71 31.58 -20.89
C HIS A 534 7.44 30.56 -22.02
N LEU A 535 8.44 30.26 -22.85
CA LEU A 535 8.33 29.28 -23.93
C LEU A 535 8.09 27.87 -23.38
N PHE A 536 8.74 27.51 -22.28
CA PHE A 536 8.53 26.25 -21.62
C PHE A 536 7.13 26.14 -21.01
N GLU A 537 6.63 27.18 -20.34
CA GLU A 537 5.25 27.21 -19.82
C GLU A 537 4.21 27.04 -20.94
N GLN A 538 4.40 27.71 -22.07
CA GLN A 538 3.55 27.55 -23.25
C GLN A 538 3.56 26.10 -23.75
N LEU A 539 4.75 25.48 -23.81
CA LEU A 539 4.89 24.07 -24.20
C LEU A 539 4.12 23.17 -23.23
N VAL A 540 4.27 23.36 -21.90
CA VAL A 540 3.61 22.55 -20.87
C VAL A 540 2.09 22.69 -20.98
N VAL A 541 1.56 23.92 -21.16
CA VAL A 541 0.11 24.11 -21.37
C VAL A 541 -0.37 23.39 -22.62
N TRP A 542 0.41 23.42 -23.70
CA TRP A 542 0.05 22.72 -24.94
C TRP A 542 0.11 21.19 -24.77
N ILE A 543 1.13 20.63 -24.08
CA ILE A 543 1.18 19.20 -23.72
C ILE A 543 -0.07 18.81 -22.93
N GLY A 544 -0.58 19.67 -22.06
CA GLY A 544 -1.80 19.47 -21.28
C GLY A 544 -3.04 19.09 -22.13
N THR A 545 -3.08 19.46 -23.42
CA THR A 545 -4.18 19.03 -24.31
C THR A 545 -4.16 17.54 -24.65
N TYR A 546 -3.05 16.83 -24.38
CA TYR A 546 -2.88 15.40 -24.63
C TYR A 546 -3.04 14.53 -23.38
N ILE A 547 -3.49 15.08 -22.23
CA ILE A 547 -3.61 14.34 -20.95
C ILE A 547 -4.37 13.02 -21.16
N LYS A 548 -5.55 13.04 -21.77
CA LYS A 548 -6.39 11.84 -21.94
C LYS A 548 -5.71 10.76 -22.77
N GLN A 549 -5.03 11.12 -23.86
CA GLN A 549 -4.34 10.17 -24.73
C GLN A 549 -3.15 9.53 -24.02
N VAL A 550 -2.37 10.32 -23.27
CA VAL A 550 -1.22 9.81 -22.53
C VAL A 550 -1.66 8.92 -21.37
N GLN A 551 -2.76 9.26 -20.67
CA GLN A 551 -3.32 8.42 -19.62
C GLN A 551 -3.86 7.09 -20.17
N LEU A 552 -4.51 7.10 -21.35
CA LEU A 552 -4.94 5.87 -21.99
C LEU A 552 -3.74 4.98 -22.35
N ASN A 553 -2.68 5.58 -22.96
CA ASN A 553 -1.44 4.86 -23.22
C ASN A 553 -0.84 4.26 -21.95
N ALA A 554 -0.77 5.04 -20.85
CA ALA A 554 -0.24 4.59 -19.58
C ALA A 554 -0.99 3.36 -19.05
N ASN A 555 -2.33 3.39 -19.10
CA ASN A 555 -3.18 2.28 -18.67
C ASN A 555 -2.97 1.02 -19.54
N LEU A 556 -2.95 1.16 -20.87
CA LEU A 556 -2.74 0.05 -21.80
C LEU A 556 -1.34 -0.57 -21.64
N ILE A 557 -0.31 0.25 -21.45
CA ILE A 557 1.05 -0.22 -21.19
C ILE A 557 1.12 -0.92 -19.82
N ALA A 558 0.48 -0.40 -18.79
CA ALA A 558 0.41 -1.06 -17.49
C ALA A 558 -0.27 -2.43 -17.56
N GLN A 559 -1.38 -2.56 -18.31
CA GLN A 559 -2.04 -3.84 -18.56
C GLN A 559 -1.12 -4.81 -19.30
N LEU A 560 -0.47 -4.36 -20.37
CA LEU A 560 0.45 -5.19 -21.14
C LEU A 560 1.66 -5.62 -20.28
N ASP A 561 2.17 -4.75 -19.42
CA ASP A 561 3.27 -5.05 -18.49
C ASP A 561 2.86 -6.12 -17.47
N CYS A 562 1.66 -6.07 -16.89
CA CYS A 562 1.12 -7.14 -16.05
C CYS A 562 1.02 -8.48 -16.79
N LEU A 563 0.52 -8.47 -18.04
CA LEU A 563 0.38 -9.69 -18.84
C LEU A 563 1.73 -10.27 -19.27
N THR A 564 2.72 -9.42 -19.59
CA THR A 564 4.11 -9.87 -19.84
C THR A 564 4.75 -10.41 -18.57
N SER A 565 4.47 -9.84 -17.40
CA SER A 565 4.90 -10.33 -16.09
C SER A 565 4.35 -11.75 -15.82
N PHE A 566 3.08 -11.99 -16.10
CA PHE A 566 2.47 -13.32 -15.95
C PHE A 566 3.04 -14.35 -16.94
N ALA A 567 3.31 -13.95 -18.18
CA ALA A 567 3.96 -14.81 -19.17
C ALA A 567 5.41 -15.18 -18.75
N GLN A 568 6.16 -14.21 -18.26
CA GLN A 568 7.51 -14.42 -17.74
C GLN A 568 7.51 -15.35 -16.54
N LEU A 569 6.60 -15.12 -15.59
CA LEU A 569 6.42 -15.96 -14.40
C LEU A 569 6.09 -17.41 -14.79
N ALA A 570 5.22 -17.59 -15.81
CA ALA A 570 4.82 -18.90 -16.31
C ALA A 570 5.98 -19.65 -16.97
N ILE A 571 6.86 -18.95 -17.70
CA ILE A 571 8.05 -19.54 -18.31
C ILE A 571 9.09 -19.92 -17.24
N GLU A 572 9.35 -19.04 -16.29
CA GLU A 572 10.38 -19.24 -15.26
C GLU A 572 10.04 -20.36 -14.27
N ASN A 573 8.74 -20.67 -14.06
CA ASN A 573 8.28 -21.56 -13.01
C ASN A 573 7.41 -22.71 -13.49
N ASP A 574 7.34 -22.95 -14.81
CA ASP A 574 6.49 -23.99 -15.41
C ASP A 574 5.04 -23.92 -14.92
N TYR A 575 4.44 -22.70 -14.95
CA TYR A 575 3.03 -22.53 -14.63
C TYR A 575 2.17 -22.84 -15.85
N VAL A 576 0.97 -23.36 -15.59
CA VAL A 576 0.02 -23.79 -16.62
C VAL A 576 -1.20 -22.89 -16.71
N CYS A 577 -1.80 -22.84 -17.89
CA CYS A 577 -3.06 -22.14 -18.10
C CYS A 577 -4.20 -22.87 -17.41
N PRO A 578 -4.92 -22.29 -16.43
CA PRO A 578 -6.07 -22.92 -15.83
C PRO A 578 -7.30 -22.86 -16.77
N ILE A 579 -8.15 -23.91 -16.72
CA ILE A 579 -9.44 -23.92 -17.39
C ILE A 579 -10.48 -23.37 -16.41
N ILE A 580 -11.10 -22.24 -16.77
CA ILE A 580 -12.16 -21.61 -15.95
C ILE A 580 -13.49 -21.72 -16.69
N ASP A 581 -14.53 -22.22 -15.98
CA ASP A 581 -15.87 -22.40 -16.49
C ASP A 581 -16.95 -21.99 -15.46
N GLU A 582 -18.22 -22.24 -15.77
CA GLU A 582 -19.36 -21.92 -14.89
C GLU A 582 -19.67 -23.05 -13.90
N SER A 583 -18.91 -24.16 -13.90
CA SER A 583 -19.11 -25.28 -12.98
C SER A 583 -18.89 -24.86 -11.52
N TYR A 584 -19.16 -25.79 -10.61
CA TYR A 584 -18.86 -25.66 -9.17
C TYR A 584 -17.65 -26.50 -8.75
N GLU A 585 -16.97 -27.10 -9.71
CA GLU A 585 -15.82 -27.96 -9.46
C GLU A 585 -14.55 -27.15 -9.22
N LEU A 586 -13.64 -27.70 -8.44
CA LEU A 586 -12.26 -27.24 -8.29
C LEU A 586 -11.36 -28.48 -8.32
N GLU A 587 -10.69 -28.70 -9.45
CA GLU A 587 -9.74 -29.78 -9.67
C GLU A 587 -8.34 -29.17 -9.84
N ILE A 588 -7.43 -29.48 -8.93
CA ILE A 588 -6.01 -29.11 -8.99
C ILE A 588 -5.19 -30.39 -8.99
N THR A 589 -4.42 -30.64 -10.03
CA THR A 589 -3.48 -31.76 -10.15
C THR A 589 -2.06 -31.25 -9.92
N ASN A 590 -1.32 -31.90 -9.02
CA ASN A 590 0.06 -31.52 -8.66
C ASN A 590 0.25 -30.01 -8.41
N GLY A 591 -0.65 -29.44 -7.59
CA GLY A 591 -0.55 -28.03 -7.17
C GLY A 591 0.67 -27.77 -6.30
N ARG A 592 1.30 -26.60 -6.47
CA ARG A 592 2.47 -26.14 -5.72
C ARG A 592 2.17 -24.81 -5.05
N HIS A 593 2.82 -24.51 -3.93
CA HIS A 593 2.65 -23.24 -3.24
C HIS A 593 3.63 -22.20 -3.83
N PRO A 594 3.15 -21.12 -4.49
CA PRO A 594 4.00 -20.21 -5.27
C PRO A 594 5.10 -19.52 -4.43
N VAL A 595 4.81 -19.20 -3.17
CA VAL A 595 5.76 -18.52 -2.28
C VAL A 595 6.75 -19.50 -1.66
N ILE A 596 6.27 -20.63 -1.10
CA ILE A 596 7.14 -21.62 -0.44
C ILE A 596 8.10 -22.24 -1.46
N GLU A 597 7.63 -22.57 -2.67
CA GLU A 597 8.46 -23.13 -3.73
C GLU A 597 9.68 -22.26 -4.04
N LYS A 598 9.52 -20.92 -4.02
CA LYS A 598 10.61 -19.96 -4.25
C LYS A 598 11.58 -19.81 -3.09
N GLN A 599 11.18 -20.18 -1.87
CA GLN A 599 12.01 -20.09 -0.68
C GLN A 599 12.79 -21.37 -0.39
N LEU A 600 12.48 -22.48 -1.09
CA LEU A 600 13.19 -23.72 -0.91
C LEU A 600 14.64 -23.60 -1.37
N PRO A 601 15.59 -24.27 -0.69
CA PRO A 601 16.97 -24.35 -1.13
C PRO A 601 17.08 -24.90 -2.54
N VAL A 602 18.07 -24.44 -3.31
CA VAL A 602 18.33 -24.92 -4.68
C VAL A 602 18.48 -26.43 -4.69
N GLY A 603 17.70 -27.09 -5.56
CA GLY A 603 17.70 -28.56 -5.70
C GLY A 603 16.73 -29.31 -4.79
N VAL A 604 15.99 -28.62 -3.92
CA VAL A 604 14.92 -29.23 -3.10
C VAL A 604 13.57 -28.95 -3.77
N PRO A 605 12.91 -29.95 -4.37
CA PRO A 605 11.62 -29.76 -5.02
C PRO A 605 10.51 -29.56 -3.99
N TYR A 606 9.51 -28.75 -4.32
CA TYR A 606 8.25 -28.69 -3.57
C TYR A 606 7.44 -29.97 -3.78
N VAL A 607 6.84 -30.51 -2.72
CA VAL A 607 5.97 -31.70 -2.82
C VAL A 607 4.58 -31.26 -3.27
N ALA A 608 4.29 -31.51 -4.54
CA ALA A 608 3.02 -31.11 -5.16
C ALA A 608 1.85 -31.95 -4.64
N ASN A 609 0.66 -31.34 -4.53
CA ASN A 609 -0.54 -31.96 -3.96
C ASN A 609 -1.75 -31.78 -4.87
N ASP A 610 -2.62 -32.79 -4.86
CA ASP A 610 -3.88 -32.82 -5.60
C ASP A 610 -5.01 -32.38 -4.69
N VAL A 611 -5.94 -31.56 -5.21
CA VAL A 611 -7.16 -31.12 -4.52
C VAL A 611 -8.32 -31.23 -5.47
N PHE A 612 -9.37 -31.93 -5.05
CA PHE A 612 -10.64 -32.00 -5.77
C PHE A 612 -11.79 -31.61 -4.84
N LEU A 613 -12.64 -30.66 -5.24
CA LEU A 613 -13.82 -30.23 -4.50
C LEU A 613 -14.98 -30.04 -5.48
N ASP A 614 -16.15 -30.54 -5.09
CA ASP A 614 -17.41 -30.34 -5.81
C ASP A 614 -18.57 -30.11 -4.82
N ARG A 615 -19.79 -29.96 -5.31
CA ARG A 615 -20.98 -29.78 -4.46
C ARG A 615 -21.71 -31.08 -4.12
N GLU A 616 -21.41 -32.16 -4.80
CA GLU A 616 -22.20 -33.39 -4.76
C GLU A 616 -21.51 -34.54 -4.06
N THR A 617 -20.21 -34.73 -4.28
CA THR A 617 -19.46 -35.90 -3.80
C THR A 617 -18.39 -35.54 -2.75
N GLN A 618 -17.72 -34.41 -2.92
CA GLN A 618 -16.59 -33.98 -2.07
C GLN A 618 -16.61 -32.46 -1.81
N GLN A 619 -17.62 -32.04 -1.03
CA GLN A 619 -17.79 -30.64 -0.66
C GLN A 619 -16.74 -30.19 0.36
N ILE A 620 -16.46 -31.06 1.33
CA ILE A 620 -15.53 -30.79 2.45
C ILE A 620 -14.42 -31.82 2.46
N ILE A 621 -13.18 -31.39 2.43
CA ILE A 621 -12.02 -32.20 2.70
C ILE A 621 -11.58 -31.95 4.14
N MET A 622 -11.72 -32.98 4.99
CA MET A 622 -11.20 -32.99 6.35
C MET A 622 -9.74 -33.42 6.32
N ILE A 623 -8.81 -32.55 6.68
CA ILE A 623 -7.36 -32.82 6.60
C ILE A 623 -6.81 -33.03 8.01
N THR A 624 -6.43 -34.27 8.32
CA THR A 624 -5.76 -34.64 9.58
C THR A 624 -4.26 -34.80 9.39
N GLY A 625 -3.50 -34.75 10.47
CA GLY A 625 -2.06 -34.96 10.45
C GLY A 625 -1.33 -34.12 11.51
N PRO A 626 -0.06 -34.40 11.76
CA PRO A 626 0.73 -33.73 12.78
C PRO A 626 0.98 -32.24 12.43
N ASN A 627 1.27 -31.44 13.46
CA ASN A 627 1.78 -30.08 13.24
C ASN A 627 3.12 -30.16 12.49
N MET A 628 3.44 -29.16 11.66
CA MET A 628 4.59 -29.13 10.73
C MET A 628 4.50 -30.08 9.52
N SER A 629 3.42 -30.87 9.35
CA SER A 629 3.26 -31.72 8.16
C SER A 629 2.96 -30.94 6.88
N GLY A 630 2.52 -29.67 6.98
CA GLY A 630 2.22 -28.83 5.82
C GLY A 630 0.72 -28.65 5.54
N LYS A 631 -0.18 -28.99 6.48
CA LYS A 631 -1.64 -28.76 6.34
C LYS A 631 -1.98 -27.33 5.91
N SER A 632 -1.52 -26.35 6.68
CA SER A 632 -1.75 -24.92 6.41
C SER A 632 -1.17 -24.47 5.05
N ALA A 633 -0.05 -25.07 4.63
CA ALA A 633 0.55 -24.79 3.32
C ALA A 633 -0.35 -25.25 2.17
N ILE A 634 -1.00 -26.44 2.29
CA ILE A 634 -1.94 -26.98 1.29
C ILE A 634 -3.20 -26.11 1.21
N LEU A 635 -3.73 -25.63 2.35
CA LEU A 635 -4.86 -24.71 2.36
C LEU A 635 -4.52 -23.43 1.61
N ARG A 636 -3.44 -22.76 2.01
CA ARG A 636 -2.98 -21.51 1.37
C ARG A 636 -2.66 -21.72 -0.12
N GLN A 637 -1.97 -22.81 -0.49
CA GLN A 637 -1.70 -23.18 -1.88
C GLN A 637 -2.98 -23.16 -2.72
N THR A 638 -4.05 -23.80 -2.24
CA THR A 638 -5.32 -23.90 -2.95
C THR A 638 -5.93 -22.51 -3.18
N ALA A 639 -5.98 -21.66 -2.14
CA ALA A 639 -6.49 -20.28 -2.30
C ALA A 639 -5.63 -19.45 -3.25
N LEU A 640 -4.29 -19.54 -3.16
CA LEU A 640 -3.39 -18.77 -4.02
C LEU A 640 -3.47 -19.20 -5.49
N ILE A 641 -3.67 -20.49 -5.77
CA ILE A 641 -3.92 -21.00 -7.13
C ILE A 641 -5.22 -20.43 -7.69
N VAL A 642 -6.31 -20.46 -6.92
CA VAL A 642 -7.61 -19.89 -7.31
C VAL A 642 -7.48 -18.38 -7.56
N LEU A 643 -6.80 -17.65 -6.68
CA LEU A 643 -6.57 -16.22 -6.78
C LEU A 643 -5.79 -15.86 -8.05
N LEU A 644 -4.67 -16.53 -8.32
CA LEU A 644 -3.86 -16.34 -9.52
C LEU A 644 -4.67 -16.63 -10.79
N ALA A 645 -5.44 -17.71 -10.81
CA ALA A 645 -6.32 -18.06 -11.93
C ALA A 645 -7.31 -16.91 -12.24
N GLN A 646 -7.99 -16.38 -11.23
CA GLN A 646 -8.97 -15.30 -11.42
C GLN A 646 -8.36 -13.91 -11.60
N MET A 647 -7.08 -13.72 -11.34
CA MET A 647 -6.33 -12.54 -11.79
C MET A 647 -6.03 -12.55 -13.29
N GLY A 648 -6.12 -13.72 -13.94
CA GLY A 648 -5.72 -13.93 -15.34
C GLY A 648 -4.25 -14.38 -15.49
N SER A 649 -3.62 -14.83 -14.40
CA SER A 649 -2.28 -15.44 -14.40
C SER A 649 -2.37 -16.94 -14.64
N PHE A 650 -1.27 -17.53 -15.13
CA PHE A 650 -1.05 -18.96 -15.06
C PHE A 650 -0.75 -19.39 -13.61
N VAL A 651 -0.91 -20.68 -13.33
CA VAL A 651 -0.92 -21.21 -11.97
C VAL A 651 0.13 -22.29 -11.74
N PRO A 652 0.68 -22.40 -10.53
CA PRO A 652 1.68 -23.41 -10.15
C PRO A 652 1.05 -24.80 -9.95
N ALA A 653 0.75 -25.48 -11.05
CA ALA A 653 0.18 -26.83 -11.04
C ALA A 653 0.52 -27.56 -12.35
N GLU A 654 0.20 -28.84 -12.45
CA GLU A 654 0.25 -29.60 -13.71
C GLU A 654 -1.03 -29.37 -14.53
N LYS A 655 -2.19 -29.34 -13.85
CA LYS A 655 -3.49 -29.06 -14.45
C LYS A 655 -4.42 -28.41 -13.41
N VAL A 656 -5.18 -27.41 -13.85
CA VAL A 656 -6.28 -26.84 -13.06
C VAL A 656 -7.52 -26.69 -13.92
N ARG A 657 -8.65 -27.17 -13.39
CA ARG A 657 -9.99 -26.86 -13.90
C ARG A 657 -10.83 -26.37 -12.74
N MET A 658 -11.51 -25.24 -12.91
CA MET A 658 -12.30 -24.65 -11.83
C MET A 658 -13.48 -23.86 -12.32
N GLY A 659 -14.56 -23.91 -11.57
CA GLY A 659 -15.62 -22.92 -11.65
C GLY A 659 -15.20 -21.61 -10.97
N VAL A 660 -15.79 -20.50 -11.40
CA VAL A 660 -15.55 -19.20 -10.76
C VAL A 660 -15.87 -19.25 -9.28
N VAL A 661 -14.95 -18.73 -8.46
CA VAL A 661 -15.10 -18.52 -7.02
C VAL A 661 -15.46 -17.04 -6.81
N ASP A 662 -16.51 -16.79 -6.05
CA ASP A 662 -16.98 -15.43 -5.75
C ASP A 662 -16.43 -14.88 -4.42
N LYS A 663 -16.14 -15.78 -3.46
CA LYS A 663 -15.61 -15.41 -2.14
C LYS A 663 -14.54 -16.40 -1.70
N ILE A 664 -13.46 -15.90 -1.15
CA ILE A 664 -12.41 -16.70 -0.51
C ILE A 664 -12.34 -16.31 0.96
N PHE A 665 -12.51 -17.29 1.83
CA PHE A 665 -12.40 -17.13 3.27
C PHE A 665 -11.27 -17.99 3.83
N THR A 666 -10.47 -17.41 4.71
CA THR A 666 -9.43 -18.17 5.40
C THR A 666 -9.44 -17.88 6.88
N ARG A 667 -9.40 -18.95 7.66
CA ARG A 667 -9.05 -18.92 9.08
C ARG A 667 -7.83 -19.81 9.26
N VAL A 668 -6.63 -19.23 9.20
CA VAL A 668 -5.34 -19.96 9.23
C VAL A 668 -4.40 -19.28 10.24
N GLY A 669 -3.95 -20.04 11.23
CA GLY A 669 -2.98 -19.59 12.24
C GLY A 669 -3.59 -18.78 13.39
N ALA A 670 -2.92 -18.74 14.53
CA ALA A 670 -3.25 -17.88 15.66
C ALA A 670 -2.54 -16.53 15.50
N SER A 671 -3.28 -15.45 15.37
CA SER A 671 -2.71 -14.10 15.48
C SER A 671 -3.04 -13.56 16.86
N ASP A 672 -2.02 -13.41 17.70
CA ASP A 672 -2.16 -12.72 18.98
C ASP A 672 -2.32 -11.22 18.73
N ASN A 673 -3.52 -10.70 18.90
CA ASN A 673 -3.76 -9.26 18.87
C ASN A 673 -3.76 -8.70 20.30
N ILE A 674 -2.59 -8.74 20.93
CA ILE A 674 -2.38 -8.30 22.33
C ILE A 674 -2.75 -6.82 22.51
N SER A 675 -2.66 -6.03 21.45
CA SER A 675 -2.92 -4.58 21.48
C SER A 675 -4.38 -4.20 21.74
N MET A 676 -5.34 -5.08 21.39
CA MET A 676 -6.77 -4.85 21.63
C MET A 676 -7.33 -5.52 22.90
N GLY A 677 -6.53 -6.30 23.64
CA GLY A 677 -6.96 -7.00 24.84
C GLY A 677 -7.98 -8.13 24.58
N GLU A 678 -8.18 -8.55 23.33
CA GLU A 678 -9.06 -9.66 22.98
C GLU A 678 -8.35 -11.00 23.19
N SER A 679 -9.08 -11.99 23.71
CA SER A 679 -8.59 -13.36 23.76
C SER A 679 -8.40 -13.92 22.35
N THR A 680 -7.32 -14.65 22.10
CA THR A 680 -7.07 -15.36 20.83
C THR A 680 -8.26 -16.22 20.39
N PHE A 681 -8.97 -16.82 21.34
CA PHE A 681 -10.17 -17.60 21.07
C PHE A 681 -11.34 -16.71 20.62
N MET A 682 -11.51 -15.50 21.18
CA MET A 682 -12.56 -14.58 20.74
C MET A 682 -12.33 -14.07 19.32
N VAL A 683 -11.07 -13.75 18.98
CA VAL A 683 -10.68 -13.39 17.61
C VAL A 683 -11.00 -14.54 16.65
N GLU A 684 -10.66 -15.78 17.01
CA GLU A 684 -10.99 -16.97 16.23
C GLU A 684 -12.49 -17.12 15.99
N MET A 685 -13.31 -16.92 17.02
CA MET A 685 -14.77 -17.03 16.92
C MET A 685 -15.37 -15.89 16.07
N ASN A 686 -14.85 -14.67 16.18
CA ASN A 686 -15.27 -13.54 15.36
C ASN A 686 -14.95 -13.79 13.86
N GLU A 687 -13.74 -14.25 13.55
CA GLU A 687 -13.35 -14.62 12.18
C GLU A 687 -14.26 -15.73 11.63
N THR A 688 -14.49 -16.77 12.41
CA THR A 688 -15.35 -17.89 12.03
C THR A 688 -16.81 -17.48 11.84
N ALA A 689 -17.35 -16.64 12.73
CA ALA A 689 -18.70 -16.11 12.60
C ALA A 689 -18.88 -15.26 11.35
N SER A 690 -17.89 -14.41 11.02
CA SER A 690 -17.89 -13.65 9.75
C SER A 690 -17.94 -14.59 8.54
N ILE A 691 -17.17 -15.67 8.53
CA ILE A 691 -17.20 -16.67 7.46
C ILE A 691 -18.59 -17.29 7.33
N LEU A 692 -19.12 -17.88 8.41
CA LEU A 692 -20.37 -18.63 8.38
C LEU A 692 -21.60 -17.79 7.97
N ASN A 693 -21.60 -16.51 8.31
CA ASN A 693 -22.68 -15.58 7.95
C ASN A 693 -22.59 -15.06 6.50
N ASN A 694 -21.45 -15.20 5.83
CA ASN A 694 -21.21 -14.60 4.51
C ASN A 694 -20.95 -15.61 3.38
N ILE A 695 -21.06 -16.92 3.63
CA ILE A 695 -20.84 -17.96 2.61
C ILE A 695 -21.87 -17.86 1.48
N SER A 696 -21.43 -18.20 0.27
CA SER A 696 -22.23 -18.32 -0.95
C SER A 696 -22.04 -19.70 -1.59
N ASP A 697 -22.79 -19.99 -2.62
CA ASP A 697 -22.69 -21.26 -3.36
C ASP A 697 -21.41 -21.42 -4.17
N ARG A 698 -20.63 -20.33 -4.36
CA ARG A 698 -19.34 -20.32 -5.06
C ARG A 698 -18.15 -20.02 -4.12
N SER A 699 -18.39 -19.96 -2.82
CA SER A 699 -17.34 -19.68 -1.84
C SER A 699 -16.32 -20.81 -1.74
N LEU A 700 -15.06 -20.44 -1.49
CA LEU A 700 -13.97 -21.31 -1.06
C LEU A 700 -13.62 -20.96 0.39
N VAL A 701 -13.77 -21.93 1.28
CA VAL A 701 -13.56 -21.78 2.73
C VAL A 701 -12.37 -22.61 3.18
N LEU A 702 -11.43 -21.99 3.90
CA LEU A 702 -10.21 -22.63 4.39
C LEU A 702 -10.12 -22.45 5.90
N LEU A 703 -10.32 -23.54 6.64
CA LEU A 703 -10.31 -23.54 8.11
C LEU A 703 -9.13 -24.35 8.62
N ASP A 704 -8.33 -23.77 9.49
CA ASP A 704 -7.14 -24.42 10.06
C ASP A 704 -7.16 -24.36 11.58
N GLU A 705 -7.15 -25.53 12.19
CA GLU A 705 -7.08 -25.75 13.64
C GLU A 705 -8.14 -24.97 14.46
N ILE A 706 -9.39 -25.01 14.00
CA ILE A 706 -10.51 -24.39 14.73
C ILE A 706 -10.71 -25.06 16.09
N GLY A 707 -10.98 -24.27 17.14
CA GLY A 707 -11.24 -24.74 18.51
C GLY A 707 -9.99 -24.94 19.37
N ARG A 708 -8.80 -24.51 18.88
CA ARG A 708 -7.53 -24.68 19.62
C ARG A 708 -7.42 -23.80 20.87
N GLY A 709 -8.12 -22.67 20.90
CA GLY A 709 -8.03 -21.66 21.96
C GLY A 709 -8.83 -21.94 23.23
N THR A 710 -9.53 -23.09 23.32
CA THR A 710 -10.41 -23.46 24.45
C THR A 710 -10.14 -24.90 24.95
N SER A 711 -11.01 -25.43 25.80
CA SER A 711 -10.90 -26.82 26.26
C SER A 711 -11.05 -27.79 25.08
N THR A 712 -10.45 -28.98 25.19
CA THR A 712 -10.45 -29.98 24.09
C THR A 712 -11.86 -30.34 23.66
N TYR A 713 -12.77 -30.57 24.59
CA TYR A 713 -14.15 -30.98 24.29
C TYR A 713 -14.99 -29.83 23.68
N ASP A 714 -14.83 -28.62 24.18
CA ASP A 714 -15.49 -27.44 23.59
C ASP A 714 -14.95 -27.23 22.17
N GLY A 715 -13.64 -27.34 21.98
CA GLY A 715 -12.98 -27.20 20.68
C GLY A 715 -13.49 -28.23 19.66
N ILE A 716 -13.56 -29.51 20.02
CA ILE A 716 -14.11 -30.56 19.16
C ILE A 716 -15.59 -30.29 18.83
N SER A 717 -16.39 -29.92 19.85
CA SER A 717 -17.82 -29.67 19.66
C SER A 717 -18.09 -28.50 18.72
N ILE A 718 -17.33 -27.42 18.84
CA ILE A 718 -17.42 -26.25 17.94
C ILE A 718 -16.97 -26.63 16.51
N ALA A 719 -15.84 -27.32 16.38
CA ALA A 719 -15.32 -27.72 15.07
C ALA A 719 -16.27 -28.67 14.34
N TRP A 720 -16.89 -29.62 15.08
CA TRP A 720 -17.91 -30.53 14.56
C TRP A 720 -19.13 -29.75 14.07
N ALA A 721 -19.71 -28.90 14.90
CA ALA A 721 -20.89 -28.11 14.58
C ALA A 721 -20.67 -27.20 13.37
N ILE A 722 -19.47 -26.60 13.22
CA ILE A 722 -19.10 -25.78 12.07
C ILE A 722 -19.06 -26.63 10.79
N ALA A 723 -18.42 -27.80 10.83
CA ALA A 723 -18.32 -28.68 9.65
C ALA A 723 -19.69 -29.22 9.23
N GLU A 724 -20.56 -29.57 10.19
CA GLU A 724 -21.96 -29.99 9.97
C GLU A 724 -22.79 -28.85 9.38
N PHE A 725 -22.68 -27.62 9.94
CA PHE A 725 -23.34 -26.45 9.40
C PHE A 725 -22.94 -26.19 7.93
N LEU A 726 -21.65 -26.22 7.60
CA LEU A 726 -21.15 -26.03 6.23
C LEU A 726 -21.66 -27.12 5.29
N HIS A 727 -21.76 -28.37 5.75
CA HIS A 727 -22.28 -29.48 4.98
C HIS A 727 -23.78 -29.33 4.71
N GLU A 728 -24.60 -28.98 5.71
CA GLU A 728 -26.05 -28.86 5.59
C GLU A 728 -26.50 -27.56 4.94
N ASN A 729 -25.67 -26.53 4.95
CA ASN A 729 -26.00 -25.23 4.37
C ASN A 729 -26.34 -25.35 2.87
N PRO A 730 -27.45 -24.76 2.39
CA PRO A 730 -27.84 -24.80 0.97
C PRO A 730 -26.77 -24.26 0.00
N ALA A 731 -25.90 -23.37 0.44
CA ALA A 731 -24.78 -22.84 -0.33
C ALA A 731 -23.76 -23.94 -0.71
N ARG A 732 -23.60 -24.98 0.12
CA ARG A 732 -22.64 -26.07 -0.11
C ARG A 732 -21.27 -25.56 -0.52
N ALA A 733 -20.73 -24.60 0.26
CA ALA A 733 -19.44 -23.98 0.00
C ALA A 733 -18.31 -25.01 -0.02
N LYS A 734 -17.41 -24.91 -1.00
CA LYS A 734 -16.22 -25.76 -1.11
C LYS A 734 -15.29 -25.49 0.10
N THR A 735 -14.95 -26.52 0.87
CA THR A 735 -14.26 -26.33 2.13
C THR A 735 -13.04 -27.26 2.28
N LEU A 736 -11.89 -26.69 2.68
CA LEU A 736 -10.76 -27.43 3.21
C LEU A 736 -10.69 -27.18 4.72
N PHE A 737 -10.80 -28.21 5.52
CA PHE A 737 -10.85 -28.15 6.98
C PHE A 737 -9.65 -28.92 7.56
N ALA A 738 -8.60 -28.23 7.95
CA ALA A 738 -7.45 -28.85 8.61
C ALA A 738 -7.66 -28.88 10.13
N THR A 739 -7.42 -30.01 10.75
CA THR A 739 -7.61 -30.20 12.17
C THR A 739 -6.59 -31.18 12.76
N HIS A 740 -6.40 -31.10 14.06
CA HIS A 740 -5.66 -32.07 14.85
C HIS A 740 -6.59 -32.98 15.65
N TYR A 741 -7.91 -32.74 15.59
CA TYR A 741 -8.92 -33.62 16.23
C TYR A 741 -9.20 -34.83 15.35
N HIS A 742 -8.83 -36.00 15.83
CA HIS A 742 -9.02 -37.26 15.09
C HIS A 742 -10.48 -37.72 15.10
N GLU A 743 -11.24 -37.27 16.07
CA GLU A 743 -12.67 -37.54 16.25
C GLU A 743 -13.49 -37.05 15.05
N LEU A 744 -13.06 -35.94 14.41
CA LEU A 744 -13.72 -35.42 13.21
C LEU A 744 -13.61 -36.36 11.99
N ASN A 745 -12.77 -37.38 12.02
CA ASN A 745 -12.72 -38.38 10.96
C ASN A 745 -14.03 -39.21 10.87
N GLU A 746 -14.77 -39.33 11.97
CA GLU A 746 -16.04 -40.08 11.99
C GLU A 746 -17.12 -39.34 11.15
N MET A 747 -16.99 -38.06 10.93
CA MET A 747 -17.96 -37.28 10.15
C MET A 747 -18.10 -37.77 8.71
N SER A 748 -17.08 -38.37 8.11
CA SER A 748 -17.13 -38.92 6.73
C SER A 748 -18.02 -40.16 6.62
N GLU A 749 -18.31 -40.85 7.74
CA GLU A 749 -19.25 -41.96 7.77
C GLU A 749 -20.71 -41.51 7.91
N LEU A 750 -20.92 -40.36 8.52
CA LEU A 750 -22.23 -39.76 8.80
C LEU A 750 -22.69 -38.81 7.70
N LEU A 751 -21.77 -38.04 7.09
CA LEU A 751 -22.03 -36.97 6.17
C LEU A 751 -21.37 -37.21 4.81
N PRO A 752 -22.15 -37.62 3.77
CA PRO A 752 -21.62 -38.24 2.55
C PRO A 752 -20.74 -37.31 1.68
N ARG A 753 -20.84 -35.96 1.85
CA ARG A 753 -20.00 -35.02 1.11
C ARG A 753 -18.73 -34.58 1.85
N ILE A 754 -18.45 -35.19 3.01
CA ILE A 754 -17.19 -35.02 3.75
C ILE A 754 -16.26 -36.17 3.40
N GLN A 755 -15.04 -35.88 2.99
CA GLN A 755 -14.03 -36.87 2.72
C GLN A 755 -12.77 -36.60 3.59
N ASN A 756 -12.27 -37.69 4.21
CA ASN A 756 -11.07 -37.61 5.03
C ASN A 756 -9.81 -37.75 4.20
N TYR A 757 -8.85 -36.89 4.50
CA TYR A 757 -7.49 -36.91 3.98
C TYR A 757 -6.50 -36.74 5.12
N ASN A 758 -5.29 -37.20 4.92
CA ASN A 758 -4.20 -36.96 5.83
C ASN A 758 -2.94 -36.53 5.08
N VAL A 759 -2.08 -35.75 5.76
CA VAL A 759 -0.77 -35.44 5.23
C VAL A 759 0.20 -36.53 5.67
N SER A 760 0.73 -37.27 4.68
CA SER A 760 1.50 -38.52 4.91
C SER A 760 2.81 -38.25 5.63
N VAL A 761 3.10 -39.16 6.57
CA VAL A 761 4.28 -39.17 7.42
C VAL A 761 4.87 -40.57 7.37
N LYS A 762 6.18 -40.70 7.28
CA LYS A 762 6.87 -42.00 7.34
C LYS A 762 7.64 -42.13 8.65
N GLU A 763 7.25 -43.09 9.46
CA GLU A 763 8.01 -43.41 10.67
C GLU A 763 9.28 -44.17 10.33
N LEU A 764 10.39 -43.68 10.82
CA LEU A 764 11.70 -44.37 10.83
C LEU A 764 12.01 -44.69 12.29
N LYS A 765 12.87 -45.68 12.54
CA LYS A 765 13.15 -46.25 13.89
C LYS A 765 13.35 -45.20 15.00
N ASP A 766 13.88 -44.01 14.66
CA ASP A 766 14.18 -42.95 15.63
C ASP A 766 13.69 -41.55 15.24
N THR A 767 13.15 -41.37 14.03
CA THR A 767 12.73 -40.07 13.49
C THR A 767 11.47 -40.23 12.65
N VAL A 768 10.76 -39.09 12.48
CA VAL A 768 9.58 -39.03 11.62
C VAL A 768 9.95 -38.15 10.41
N LEU A 769 9.75 -38.74 9.22
CA LEU A 769 9.92 -38.02 7.96
C LEU A 769 8.57 -37.52 7.47
N PHE A 770 8.41 -36.17 7.38
CA PHE A 770 7.24 -35.57 6.80
C PHE A 770 7.31 -35.63 5.29
N ILE A 771 6.48 -36.47 4.66
CA ILE A 771 6.43 -36.65 3.20
C ILE A 771 5.70 -35.46 2.57
N ARG A 772 4.81 -34.79 3.31
CA ARG A 772 4.04 -33.63 2.88
C ARG A 772 3.09 -33.89 1.69
N LYS A 773 2.74 -35.12 1.42
CA LYS A 773 1.78 -35.53 0.38
C LYS A 773 0.40 -35.73 1.01
N LEU A 774 -0.63 -35.09 0.44
CA LEU A 774 -2.02 -35.30 0.82
C LEU A 774 -2.52 -36.63 0.28
N VAL A 775 -3.04 -37.50 1.15
CA VAL A 775 -3.49 -38.84 0.82
C VAL A 775 -4.88 -39.08 1.37
N LYS A 776 -5.75 -39.76 0.63
CA LYS A 776 -7.11 -40.10 1.06
C LYS A 776 -7.10 -41.01 2.29
N GLY A 777 -7.95 -40.73 3.27
CA GLY A 777 -8.10 -41.44 4.53
C GLY A 777 -7.67 -40.61 5.74
N GLY A 778 -8.21 -40.90 6.91
CA GLY A 778 -7.86 -40.23 8.17
C GLY A 778 -6.54 -40.72 8.76
N SER A 779 -5.85 -39.90 9.56
CA SER A 779 -4.73 -40.34 10.40
C SER A 779 -5.24 -40.77 11.76
N ALA A 780 -4.81 -41.96 12.21
CA ALA A 780 -5.21 -42.46 13.52
C ALA A 780 -4.21 -42.16 14.64
N HIS A 781 -3.04 -41.56 14.34
CA HIS A 781 -1.96 -41.39 15.30
C HIS A 781 -1.57 -39.91 15.49
N SER A 782 -1.32 -39.55 16.74
CA SER A 782 -0.76 -38.27 17.14
C SER A 782 0.77 -38.31 17.12
N PHE A 783 1.42 -37.32 16.49
CA PHE A 783 2.89 -37.23 16.39
C PHE A 783 3.50 -36.14 17.24
N GLY A 784 2.74 -35.48 18.13
CA GLY A 784 3.20 -34.35 18.94
C GLY A 784 4.46 -34.64 19.75
N ILE A 785 4.58 -35.82 20.33
CA ILE A 785 5.76 -36.25 21.11
C ILE A 785 7.00 -36.41 20.21
N HIS A 786 6.82 -36.86 18.97
CA HIS A 786 7.93 -36.98 17.99
C HIS A 786 8.43 -35.59 17.59
N VAL A 787 7.53 -34.62 17.38
CA VAL A 787 7.89 -33.21 17.13
C VAL A 787 8.64 -32.62 18.31
N ALA A 788 8.19 -32.88 19.56
CA ALA A 788 8.88 -32.45 20.77
C ALA A 788 10.31 -33.03 20.89
N LYS A 789 10.50 -34.30 20.45
CA LYS A 789 11.83 -34.94 20.37
C LYS A 789 12.72 -34.22 19.33
N MET A 790 12.18 -33.90 18.15
CA MET A 790 12.89 -33.15 17.10
C MET A 790 13.27 -31.73 17.53
N ALA A 791 12.44 -31.08 18.33
CA ALA A 791 12.71 -29.77 18.91
C ALA A 791 13.77 -29.77 20.02
N GLY A 792 14.32 -30.93 20.37
CA GLY A 792 15.39 -31.05 21.36
C GLY A 792 14.92 -31.09 22.81
N MET A 793 13.65 -31.45 23.07
CA MET A 793 13.18 -31.62 24.48
C MET A 793 13.98 -32.71 25.22
N PRO A 794 14.23 -32.53 26.54
CA PRO A 794 14.96 -33.49 27.33
C PRO A 794 14.37 -34.91 27.25
N GLN A 795 15.21 -35.90 27.10
CA GLN A 795 14.80 -37.32 26.89
C GLN A 795 13.88 -37.86 28.00
N MET A 796 14.10 -37.43 29.25
CA MET A 796 13.25 -37.84 30.38
C MET A 796 11.81 -37.35 30.23
N VAL A 797 11.62 -36.12 29.71
CA VAL A 797 10.27 -35.54 29.44
C VAL A 797 9.58 -36.34 28.33
N ILE A 798 10.30 -36.63 27.25
CA ILE A 798 9.79 -37.43 26.11
C ILE A 798 9.33 -38.81 26.55
N GLN A 799 10.16 -39.53 27.33
CA GLN A 799 9.82 -40.86 27.83
C GLN A 799 8.59 -40.86 28.76
N LYS A 800 8.48 -39.85 29.62
CA LYS A 800 7.33 -39.67 30.51
C LYS A 800 6.06 -39.34 29.72
N ALA A 801 6.14 -38.47 28.72
CA ALA A 801 5.03 -38.12 27.84
C ALA A 801 4.54 -39.37 27.04
N GLN A 802 5.45 -40.19 26.49
CA GLN A 802 5.09 -41.44 25.79
C GLN A 802 4.37 -42.44 26.66
N LYS A 803 4.80 -42.58 27.93
CA LYS A 803 4.11 -43.49 28.90
C LYS A 803 2.72 -42.98 29.24
N LEU A 804 2.55 -41.65 29.41
CA LEU A 804 1.24 -41.06 29.70
C LEU A 804 0.29 -41.19 28.49
N LEU A 805 0.79 -40.89 27.26
CA LEU A 805 -0.02 -41.04 26.05
C LEU A 805 -0.58 -42.47 25.89
N LYS A 806 0.27 -43.50 26.04
CA LYS A 806 -0.16 -44.90 25.98
C LYS A 806 -1.21 -45.25 27.04
N LYS A 807 -1.16 -44.63 28.20
CA LYS A 807 -2.15 -44.82 29.27
C LYS A 807 -3.48 -44.15 28.93
N LEU A 808 -3.44 -42.94 28.36
CA LEU A 808 -4.64 -42.23 27.94
C LEU A 808 -5.34 -42.89 26.76
N GLU A 809 -4.61 -43.32 25.74
CA GLU A 809 -5.13 -44.02 24.57
C GLU A 809 -5.80 -45.37 24.93
N LYS A 810 -5.28 -46.10 25.93
CA LYS A 810 -5.91 -47.34 26.44
C LYS A 810 -7.25 -47.14 27.14
N ASN A 811 -7.41 -46.02 27.83
CA ASN A 811 -8.66 -45.68 28.50
C ASN A 811 -9.76 -45.28 27.50
N HIS A 812 -9.41 -44.61 26.39
CA HIS A 812 -10.36 -44.21 25.35
C HIS A 812 -10.85 -45.38 24.45
N SER A 813 -10.07 -46.41 24.25
CA SER A 813 -10.44 -47.54 23.37
C SER A 813 -11.43 -48.57 24.00
N SER A 814 -11.67 -48.51 25.31
CA SER A 814 -12.58 -49.46 26.01
C SER A 814 -14.04 -48.96 26.07
N ASP A 815 -14.30 -47.66 25.94
CA ASP A 815 -15.67 -47.07 26.15
C ASP A 815 -16.38 -46.64 24.84
N ALA A 816 -15.63 -46.33 23.76
CA ALA A 816 -16.22 -45.82 22.50
C ALA A 816 -16.93 -46.93 21.67
N LEU A 817 -16.53 -48.18 21.76
CA LEU A 817 -17.06 -49.26 20.92
C LEU A 817 -18.43 -49.80 21.33
N ASN A 818 -18.90 -49.55 22.55
CA ASN A 818 -20.18 -50.06 23.06
C ASN A 818 -21.39 -49.12 22.96
N THR A 819 -21.18 -47.82 22.67
CA THR A 819 -22.25 -46.82 22.70
C THR A 819 -22.87 -46.50 21.34
N ILE A 820 -22.20 -46.83 20.23
CA ILE A 820 -22.64 -46.48 18.84
C ILE A 820 -23.62 -47.49 18.20
N LYS A 821 -23.83 -48.67 18.81
CA LYS A 821 -24.69 -49.74 18.25
C LYS A 821 -26.17 -49.71 18.61
N SER A 822 -26.65 -48.81 19.41
CA SER A 822 -28.07 -48.72 19.76
C SER A 822 -28.51 -47.24 19.82
N THR A 823 -29.02 -46.68 18.74
CA THR A 823 -30.21 -45.85 18.73
C THR A 823 -30.35 -45.10 17.39
N LYS A 824 -31.19 -45.63 16.51
CA LYS A 824 -31.99 -44.81 15.60
C LYS A 824 -33.21 -44.41 16.42
N ASP A 825 -33.22 -43.29 16.98
CA ASP A 825 -34.27 -42.50 17.60
C ASP A 825 -33.83 -41.99 18.98
N GLU A 826 -33.81 -40.70 19.13
CA GLU A 826 -33.39 -39.89 20.29
C GLU A 826 -31.90 -39.53 20.32
N MET A 827 -31.57 -38.41 19.60
CA MET A 827 -30.33 -37.69 19.78
C MET A 827 -30.35 -36.95 21.13
N GLN A 828 -29.91 -37.63 22.19
CA GLN A 828 -29.37 -36.97 23.37
C GLN A 828 -27.92 -37.42 23.52
N LEU A 829 -27.02 -36.48 23.19
CA LEU A 829 -25.57 -36.63 23.28
C LEU A 829 -25.17 -36.92 24.73
N ASN A 830 -24.93 -38.20 25.07
CA ASN A 830 -24.20 -38.58 26.26
C ASN A 830 -22.69 -38.42 26.05
N ILE A 831 -22.22 -37.18 25.97
CA ILE A 831 -20.79 -36.84 25.89
C ILE A 831 -20.16 -36.51 27.27
N PHE A 832 -20.92 -36.62 28.34
CA PHE A 832 -20.46 -36.31 29.70
C PHE A 832 -20.35 -37.52 30.58
N ASN A 833 -19.27 -38.28 30.49
CA ASN A 833 -18.75 -39.05 31.61
C ASN A 833 -17.25 -38.77 31.75
N MET A 834 -16.93 -37.57 32.22
CA MET A 834 -15.75 -37.36 33.04
C MET A 834 -16.24 -37.52 34.49
N ASP A 835 -16.15 -38.71 35.02
CA ASP A 835 -16.36 -38.88 36.44
C ASP A 835 -15.25 -38.13 37.20
N ASP A 836 -15.64 -37.07 37.88
CA ASP A 836 -14.79 -36.41 38.88
C ASP A 836 -14.34 -37.53 39.85
N PRO A 837 -13.04 -37.74 40.08
CA PRO A 837 -12.54 -38.81 40.96
C PRO A 837 -13.24 -38.83 42.31
N LEU A 838 -13.73 -37.68 42.77
CA LEU A 838 -14.53 -37.53 44.00
C LEU A 838 -15.95 -38.10 43.84
N LEU A 839 -16.54 -38.00 42.65
CA LEU A 839 -17.86 -38.58 42.36
C LEU A 839 -17.78 -40.10 42.19
N GLU A 840 -16.68 -40.61 41.67
CA GLU A 840 -16.41 -42.06 41.62
C GLU A 840 -16.20 -42.64 43.04
N GLU A 841 -15.45 -41.97 43.91
CA GLU A 841 -15.27 -42.33 45.32
C GLU A 841 -16.60 -42.32 46.08
N ILE A 842 -17.44 -41.36 45.88
CA ILE A 842 -18.81 -41.27 46.46
C ILE A 842 -19.69 -42.35 45.90
N ARG A 843 -19.60 -42.72 44.64
CA ARG A 843 -20.35 -43.79 43.98
C ARG A 843 -19.94 -45.14 44.52
N GLU A 844 -18.66 -45.43 44.70
CA GLU A 844 -18.16 -46.65 45.29
C GLU A 844 -18.58 -46.77 46.76
N ASP A 845 -18.51 -45.71 47.55
CA ASP A 845 -18.96 -45.67 48.94
C ASP A 845 -20.45 -45.95 49.06
N ILE A 846 -21.29 -45.39 48.16
CA ILE A 846 -22.74 -45.68 48.13
C ILE A 846 -23.05 -47.12 47.70
N LEU A 847 -22.34 -47.64 46.69
CA LEU A 847 -22.56 -49.03 46.20
C LEU A 847 -22.12 -50.10 47.20
N ASN A 848 -21.10 -49.83 48.01
CA ASN A 848 -20.60 -50.73 49.01
C ASN A 848 -21.36 -50.66 50.35
N LEU A 849 -22.35 -49.75 50.47
CA LEU A 849 -23.12 -49.51 51.69
C LEU A 849 -24.31 -50.53 51.80
N ASP A 850 -24.25 -51.45 52.76
CA ASP A 850 -25.39 -52.28 52.98
C ASP A 850 -26.43 -51.55 53.90
N ILE A 851 -27.45 -50.98 53.23
CA ILE A 851 -28.48 -50.18 53.82
C ILE A 851 -29.30 -50.95 54.87
N ASN A 852 -29.37 -52.28 54.76
CA ASN A 852 -30.20 -53.10 55.66
C ASN A 852 -29.53 -53.35 57.05
N THR A 853 -28.25 -53.11 57.21
CA THR A 853 -27.49 -53.26 58.46
C THR A 853 -27.30 -51.97 59.22
N LEU A 854 -27.68 -50.80 58.63
CA LEU A 854 -27.49 -49.46 59.26
C LEU A 854 -28.66 -49.10 60.14
N THR A 855 -28.38 -48.59 61.36
CA THR A 855 -29.35 -47.91 62.17
C THR A 855 -29.66 -46.54 61.57
N PRO A 856 -30.86 -45.89 61.87
CA PRO A 856 -31.22 -44.57 61.39
C PRO A 856 -30.21 -43.48 61.71
N VAL A 857 -29.49 -43.54 62.81
CA VAL A 857 -28.45 -42.59 63.19
C VAL A 857 -27.17 -42.76 62.32
N GLU A 858 -26.76 -44.02 62.08
CA GLU A 858 -25.62 -44.38 61.26
C GLU A 858 -25.86 -43.95 59.80
N ALA A 859 -27.07 -44.16 59.27
CA ALA A 859 -27.48 -43.71 57.94
C ALA A 859 -27.40 -42.21 57.81
N LEU A 860 -27.83 -41.45 58.77
CA LEU A 860 -27.76 -39.98 58.84
C LEU A 860 -26.29 -39.49 58.91
N MET A 861 -25.46 -40.17 59.69
CA MET A 861 -24.02 -39.86 59.78
C MET A 861 -23.32 -40.12 58.46
N LYS A 862 -23.60 -41.24 57.75
CA LYS A 862 -23.00 -41.56 56.44
C LYS A 862 -23.45 -40.62 55.32
N LEU A 863 -24.74 -40.22 55.32
CA LEU A 863 -25.26 -39.18 54.46
C LEU A 863 -24.58 -37.83 54.68
N ASN A 864 -24.27 -37.48 55.89
CA ASN A 864 -23.58 -36.23 56.24
C ASN A 864 -22.09 -36.29 55.82
N GLU A 865 -21.46 -37.47 55.88
CA GLU A 865 -20.10 -37.72 55.38
C GLU A 865 -20.02 -37.56 53.86
N LEU A 866 -20.89 -38.19 53.10
CA LEU A 866 -21.03 -38.05 51.67
C LEU A 866 -21.31 -36.60 51.24
N LYS A 867 -22.20 -35.90 51.98
CA LYS A 867 -22.46 -34.48 51.79
C LYS A 867 -21.22 -33.60 52.03
N ARG A 868 -20.40 -33.93 53.03
CA ARG A 868 -19.15 -33.20 53.32
C ARG A 868 -18.09 -33.46 52.24
N MET A 869 -18.07 -34.65 51.66
CA MET A 869 -17.17 -34.93 50.51
C MET A 869 -17.54 -34.06 49.30
N LEU A 870 -18.83 -33.90 49.00
CA LEU A 870 -19.34 -32.99 47.95
C LEU A 870 -19.10 -31.49 48.22
N LEU A 871 -18.97 -31.08 49.46
CA LEU A 871 -18.79 -29.67 49.87
C LEU A 871 -17.32 -29.29 50.09
N LYS A 872 -16.36 -30.20 49.99
CA LYS A 872 -14.93 -29.93 50.01
C LYS A 872 -14.46 -29.50 48.60
N LYS A 873 -14.72 -28.26 48.29
CA LYS A 873 -14.02 -27.49 47.23
C LYS A 873 -13.03 -26.57 47.86
#